data_952012489e02e8a04ee6f46da36ab549
#
_entry.id   952012489e02e8a04ee6f46da36ab549
#
_cell.length_a   1.000
_cell.length_b   1.000
_cell.length_c   1.000
_cell.angle_alpha   90.00
_cell.angle_beta   90.00
_cell.angle_gamma   90.00
#
_symmetry.space_group_name_H-M   'P 1'
#
loop_
_entity.id
_entity.type
_entity.pdbx_description
1 polymer ?
#
loop_
_entity_poly.entity_id
_entity_poly.type
_entity_poly.pdbx_seq_one_letter_code
_entity_poly.pdbx_strand_id
1 'polypeptide(L)'
;MKRRRQKIAIGLCFHLMACSPLAAQQSVDSVRVYDLKEVDVHGIRGRRGLVDVVPVSVVNRQDILNMGITDIADALHRMPGVNLRDYGGAGGVKTIGVRGFGAQHTGVSYDGILLSDIQSGAVDVSRYALDNVASLNLAVGGNSDVFISAREAASAAVFSIETLKELPQDRRVHMTTQLKFGSFGYISPFIYYLQSISKRVTLSANGEYIYAENNYPFVLRNGIYKTREHRNNSRMNSGHGELNVYVQTGRNGKVEGKVYYYDNNRLLPGIVKLYNKINGESLHDRNAFAQIGWQQHTSDELWSWKAKGKFNWSSSSYRDKYYPNAVMDADYWQREAYGSLTLLFCPSDKVSVSYAGDYIFNSLNSSLDTDVRPFRHTFLQTLSVKYTVPHLVLLGRTLYSLYLNSAKRGEHAKNLRRFSPSLSISYQPFSSEQLYIRASYKNIFRAPTFNESYFFHYGSTNLQPELTDQFNLGLTWESMLWSRLNMQMTLDGYLNHVKDKIVAVPYNMFVWTNVNVGKVDAKGYELSLRGDYRMNAKHHLSFVGSYSYQRVSNRTDKLLPDYGKQIAYLPLHTLSTSLKWGNPWIDVVVHGEGCSSRWATNSHYEGTQLKGYWDMGLTLSRAFQLCRGQVLLRGDIKNLLDQQYEIVGNYPMPGISYQFAINYKF
;
A
#
# COMPACT_ATOMS: atom_id res chain seq x y z
N MET A 1 3.48 10.26 -54.15
CA MET A 1 3.15 8.90 -53.64
C MET A 1 2.26 9.02 -52.43
N LYS A 2 1.01 8.58 -52.54
CA LYS A 2 -0.06 8.74 -51.53
C LYS A 2 0.09 7.74 -50.42
N ARG A 3 0.27 8.20 -49.16
CA ARG A 3 0.12 7.33 -47.94
C ARG A 3 -1.37 7.23 -47.56
N ARG A 4 -1.93 6.04 -47.69
CA ARG A 4 -3.26 5.67 -47.16
C ARG A 4 -3.20 5.68 -45.64
N ARG A 5 -4.01 6.51 -45.01
CA ARG A 5 -4.37 6.39 -43.58
C ARG A 5 -5.48 5.36 -43.43
N GLN A 6 -5.21 4.23 -42.84
CA GLN A 6 -6.26 3.31 -42.38
C GLN A 6 -6.86 3.87 -41.08
N LYS A 7 -8.10 4.31 -41.17
CA LYS A 7 -8.94 4.59 -40.00
C LYS A 7 -9.56 3.26 -39.56
N ILE A 8 -9.18 2.77 -38.38
CA ILE A 8 -9.91 1.69 -37.71
C ILE A 8 -11.07 2.37 -36.98
N ALA A 9 -12.26 2.22 -37.51
CA ALA A 9 -13.52 2.60 -36.88
C ALA A 9 -13.94 1.44 -35.97
N ILE A 10 -13.81 1.62 -34.64
CA ILE A 10 -14.43 0.74 -33.67
C ILE A 10 -15.90 1.18 -33.57
N GLY A 11 -16.77 0.47 -34.27
CA GLY A 11 -18.23 0.63 -34.19
C GLY A 11 -18.75 0.07 -32.89
N LEU A 12 -19.01 0.91 -31.88
CA LEU A 12 -19.78 0.55 -30.71
C LEU A 12 -21.26 0.65 -31.07
N CYS A 13 -21.91 -0.47 -31.36
CA CYS A 13 -23.37 -0.54 -31.52
C CYS A 13 -24.05 -0.28 -30.16
N PHE A 14 -24.45 0.95 -29.91
CA PHE A 14 -25.44 1.27 -28.88
C PHE A 14 -26.84 0.99 -29.44
N HIS A 15 -27.42 -0.13 -29.04
CA HIS A 15 -28.88 -0.34 -29.18
C HIS A 15 -29.57 0.42 -28.04
N LEU A 16 -30.01 1.64 -28.34
CA LEU A 16 -30.98 2.38 -27.54
C LEU A 16 -32.35 1.76 -27.75
N MET A 17 -32.78 0.86 -26.84
CA MET A 17 -34.19 0.54 -26.73
C MET A 17 -34.88 1.61 -25.89
N ALA A 18 -35.73 2.38 -26.55
CA ALA A 18 -36.67 3.28 -25.91
C ALA A 18 -37.66 2.48 -25.05
N CYS A 19 -37.58 2.59 -23.74
CA CYS A 19 -38.62 2.18 -22.81
C CYS A 19 -39.42 3.39 -22.36
N SER A 20 -40.70 3.43 -22.67
CA SER A 20 -41.68 4.39 -22.20
C SER A 20 -41.79 4.38 -20.67
N PRO A 21 -42.03 5.51 -20.01
CA PRO A 21 -42.16 5.54 -18.56
C PRO A 21 -43.52 5.07 -18.13
N LEU A 22 -43.65 3.89 -17.56
CA LEU A 22 -44.78 3.54 -16.70
C LEU A 22 -44.42 3.97 -15.27
N ALA A 23 -45.16 4.99 -14.82
CA ALA A 23 -45.12 5.43 -13.43
C ALA A 23 -45.73 4.34 -12.54
N ALA A 24 -44.90 3.68 -11.76
CA ALA A 24 -45.31 2.93 -10.58
C ALA A 24 -44.61 3.51 -9.38
N GLN A 25 -45.35 4.32 -8.63
CA GLN A 25 -45.00 4.77 -7.32
C GLN A 25 -45.03 3.58 -6.37
N GLN A 26 -43.88 2.98 -6.09
CA GLN A 26 -43.72 2.07 -4.96
C GLN A 26 -42.68 2.65 -4.01
N SER A 27 -43.08 2.69 -2.74
CA SER A 27 -42.35 3.12 -1.57
C SER A 27 -40.86 2.64 -1.65
N VAL A 28 -39.97 3.60 -1.51
CA VAL A 28 -38.52 3.36 -1.39
C VAL A 28 -38.30 2.64 -0.05
N ASP A 29 -38.30 1.32 -0.11
CA ASP A 29 -37.72 0.52 0.95
C ASP A 29 -36.21 0.81 0.94
N SER A 30 -35.72 1.15 2.12
CA SER A 30 -34.33 1.41 2.46
C SER A 30 -33.36 0.56 1.62
N VAL A 31 -32.40 1.23 0.99
CA VAL A 31 -31.21 0.59 0.44
C VAL A 31 -30.76 -0.48 1.43
N ARG A 32 -31.01 -1.73 1.12
CA ARG A 32 -30.37 -2.83 1.82
C ARG A 32 -28.89 -2.71 1.47
N VAL A 33 -28.15 -2.05 2.35
CA VAL A 33 -26.73 -2.27 2.48
C VAL A 33 -26.63 -3.77 2.72
N TYR A 34 -26.23 -4.51 1.68
CA TYR A 34 -25.75 -5.85 1.91
C TYR A 34 -24.49 -5.66 2.76
N ASP A 35 -24.66 -5.79 4.06
CA ASP A 35 -23.58 -6.18 4.93
C ASP A 35 -23.03 -7.44 4.27
N LEU A 36 -21.94 -7.28 3.54
CA LEU A 36 -21.11 -8.40 3.16
C LEU A 36 -20.76 -9.02 4.49
N LYS A 37 -21.42 -10.12 4.84
CA LYS A 37 -20.96 -10.95 5.93
C LYS A 37 -19.51 -11.19 5.57
N GLU A 38 -18.64 -10.49 6.25
CA GLU A 38 -17.24 -10.80 6.32
C GLU A 38 -17.21 -12.32 6.38
N VAL A 39 -16.57 -12.98 5.41
CA VAL A 39 -16.32 -14.41 5.52
C VAL A 39 -15.37 -14.48 6.70
N ASP A 40 -16.00 -14.52 7.86
CA ASP A 40 -15.34 -14.76 9.13
C ASP A 40 -14.61 -16.07 8.91
N VAL A 41 -13.33 -15.98 8.62
CA VAL A 41 -12.46 -17.13 8.70
C VAL A 41 -12.51 -17.46 10.17
N HIS A 42 -13.37 -18.43 10.52
CA HIS A 42 -13.47 -18.97 11.87
C HIS A 42 -12.12 -19.60 12.22
N GLY A 43 -11.17 -18.75 12.48
CA GLY A 43 -9.97 -19.08 13.21
C GLY A 43 -10.15 -18.51 14.58
N ILE A 44 -10.43 -19.39 15.52
CA ILE A 44 -10.54 -19.13 16.95
C ILE A 44 -11.86 -18.44 17.33
N ARG A 45 -12.72 -19.13 18.08
CA ARG A 45 -13.80 -18.58 18.89
C ARG A 45 -13.25 -17.54 19.87
N GLY A 46 -12.75 -16.41 19.32
CA GLY A 46 -12.44 -15.22 20.08
C GLY A 46 -13.70 -14.37 20.17
N ARG A 47 -14.18 -14.10 21.37
CA ARG A 47 -15.21 -13.10 21.61
C ARG A 47 -14.90 -11.87 20.77
N ARG A 48 -15.83 -11.47 19.87
CA ARG A 48 -15.88 -10.11 19.30
C ARG A 48 -15.70 -9.15 20.47
N GLY A 49 -14.61 -8.37 20.48
CA GLY A 49 -14.46 -7.35 21.51
C GLY A 49 -13.07 -7.03 22.02
N LEU A 50 -12.04 -7.83 21.74
CA LEU A 50 -10.68 -7.41 22.09
C LEU A 50 -10.02 -6.77 20.88
N VAL A 51 -9.75 -5.48 21.02
CA VAL A 51 -9.03 -4.67 20.05
C VAL A 51 -7.63 -5.25 19.81
N ASP A 52 -7.11 -5.05 18.63
CA ASP A 52 -5.74 -5.42 18.24
C ASP A 52 -4.69 -5.01 19.28
N VAL A 53 -3.68 -5.84 19.49
CA VAL A 53 -2.57 -5.55 20.42
C VAL A 53 -1.53 -4.61 19.84
N VAL A 54 -1.65 -4.26 18.56
CA VAL A 54 -0.79 -3.31 17.83
C VAL A 54 -1.65 -2.29 17.10
N PRO A 55 -1.11 -1.11 16.74
CA PRO A 55 -1.82 -0.14 15.90
C PRO A 55 -2.19 -0.74 14.54
N VAL A 56 -3.47 -0.74 14.20
CA VAL A 56 -3.99 -1.17 12.89
C VAL A 56 -4.93 -0.10 12.33
N SER A 57 -4.66 0.32 11.11
CA SER A 57 -5.56 1.18 10.32
C SER A 57 -6.21 0.35 9.23
N VAL A 58 -7.54 0.34 9.19
CA VAL A 58 -8.34 -0.43 8.23
C VAL A 58 -9.15 0.54 7.38
N VAL A 59 -9.07 0.37 6.05
CA VAL A 59 -9.92 1.03 5.06
C VAL A 59 -10.65 -0.06 4.29
N ASN A 60 -11.90 -0.29 4.61
CA ASN A 60 -12.74 -1.27 3.93
C ASN A 60 -13.38 -0.68 2.66
N ARG A 61 -14.10 -1.49 1.87
CA ARG A 61 -14.74 -1.05 0.64
C ARG A 61 -15.72 0.11 0.84
N GLN A 62 -16.46 0.12 1.94
CA GLN A 62 -17.37 1.23 2.26
C GLN A 62 -16.60 2.51 2.61
N ASP A 63 -15.47 2.38 3.30
CA ASP A 63 -14.59 3.51 3.60
C ASP A 63 -13.99 4.12 2.32
N ILE A 64 -13.63 3.30 1.33
CA ILE A 64 -13.15 3.79 0.02
C ILE A 64 -14.17 4.76 -0.60
N LEU A 65 -15.46 4.43 -0.51
CA LEU A 65 -16.54 5.30 -1.00
C LEU A 65 -16.77 6.50 -0.06
N ASN A 66 -16.76 6.26 1.27
CA ASN A 66 -17.04 7.29 2.26
C ASN A 66 -15.95 8.36 2.36
N MET A 67 -14.72 8.01 2.00
CA MET A 67 -13.57 8.91 2.06
C MET A 67 -13.22 9.53 0.69
N GLY A 68 -13.95 9.19 -0.38
CA GLY A 68 -13.65 9.69 -1.72
C GLY A 68 -12.33 9.17 -2.31
N ILE A 69 -11.85 8.00 -1.87
CA ILE A 69 -10.58 7.41 -2.30
C ILE A 69 -10.66 6.99 -3.78
N THR A 70 -9.63 7.31 -4.56
CA THR A 70 -9.58 7.08 -6.01
C THR A 70 -8.54 6.05 -6.43
N ASP A 71 -7.45 5.88 -5.67
CA ASP A 71 -6.40 4.89 -5.87
C ASP A 71 -5.78 4.46 -4.52
N ILE A 72 -4.90 3.46 -4.54
CA ILE A 72 -4.28 2.93 -3.31
C ILE A 72 -3.38 3.98 -2.62
N ALA A 73 -2.73 4.84 -3.37
CA ALA A 73 -1.89 5.88 -2.78
C ALA A 73 -2.73 6.94 -2.03
N ASP A 74 -3.89 7.30 -2.59
CA ASP A 74 -4.85 8.17 -1.92
C ASP A 74 -5.36 7.53 -0.61
N ALA A 75 -5.62 6.21 -0.59
CA ALA A 75 -5.93 5.50 0.66
C ALA A 75 -4.81 5.59 1.69
N LEU A 76 -3.56 5.46 1.24
CA LEU A 76 -2.39 5.53 2.12
C LEU A 76 -2.16 6.91 2.71
N HIS A 77 -2.42 7.97 1.96
CA HIS A 77 -2.40 9.35 2.48
C HIS A 77 -3.41 9.59 3.62
N ARG A 78 -4.49 8.77 3.67
CA ARG A 78 -5.52 8.86 4.73
C ARG A 78 -5.13 8.08 6.00
N MET A 79 -4.11 7.22 5.94
CA MET A 79 -3.66 6.42 7.08
C MET A 79 -2.63 7.20 7.91
N PRO A 80 -2.75 7.22 9.26
CA PRO A 80 -1.82 7.93 10.12
C PRO A 80 -0.41 7.32 10.05
N GLY A 81 0.61 8.16 10.21
CA GLY A 81 2.02 7.74 10.24
C GLY A 81 2.62 7.36 8.89
N VAL A 82 1.84 7.38 7.81
CA VAL A 82 2.32 7.07 6.47
C VAL A 82 3.01 8.27 5.84
N ASN A 83 4.16 8.00 5.23
CA ASN A 83 4.90 8.93 4.38
C ASN A 83 5.01 8.31 2.99
N LEU A 84 4.19 8.78 2.07
CA LEU A 84 4.24 8.35 0.69
C LEU A 84 5.27 9.18 -0.08
N ARG A 85 6.17 8.53 -0.82
CA ARG A 85 6.95 9.18 -1.86
C ARG A 85 6.19 9.04 -3.17
N ASP A 86 5.79 10.16 -3.75
CA ASP A 86 5.06 10.24 -5.01
C ASP A 86 5.82 11.18 -5.97
N TYR A 87 6.11 10.68 -7.17
CA TYR A 87 6.84 11.42 -8.21
C TYR A 87 5.90 12.13 -9.21
N GLY A 88 4.63 12.21 -8.88
CA GLY A 88 3.60 12.96 -9.60
C GLY A 88 2.92 12.22 -10.75
N GLY A 89 1.66 12.55 -10.97
CA GLY A 89 0.83 12.00 -12.03
C GLY A 89 0.45 10.52 -11.85
N ALA A 90 -0.32 9.98 -12.81
CA ALA A 90 -0.77 8.59 -12.77
C ALA A 90 0.38 7.58 -12.91
N GLY A 91 1.49 7.96 -13.56
CA GLY A 91 2.65 7.10 -13.82
C GLY A 91 3.79 7.23 -12.80
N GLY A 92 3.68 8.07 -11.79
CA GLY A 92 4.69 8.22 -10.76
C GLY A 92 4.86 6.95 -9.92
N VAL A 93 6.11 6.60 -9.57
CA VAL A 93 6.39 5.56 -8.60
C VAL A 93 5.87 5.98 -7.23
N LYS A 94 5.19 5.09 -6.53
CA LYS A 94 4.60 5.38 -5.21
C LYS A 94 5.07 4.34 -4.20
N THR A 95 5.88 4.76 -3.21
CA THR A 95 6.43 3.87 -2.19
C THR A 95 6.08 4.33 -0.78
N ILE A 96 5.86 3.35 0.12
CA ILE A 96 5.30 3.57 1.46
C ILE A 96 6.41 3.54 2.50
N GLY A 97 6.62 4.64 3.20
CA GLY A 97 7.34 4.67 4.47
C GLY A 97 6.36 4.85 5.63
N VAL A 98 6.68 4.32 6.82
CA VAL A 98 5.83 4.41 8.00
C VAL A 98 6.66 4.84 9.21
N ARG A 99 6.21 5.86 9.96
CA ARG A 99 6.84 6.32 11.22
C ARG A 99 8.34 6.60 11.11
N GLY A 100 8.76 7.23 10.01
CA GLY A 100 10.16 7.54 9.74
C GLY A 100 11.00 6.37 9.20
N PHE A 101 10.43 5.18 9.08
CA PHE A 101 11.06 4.09 8.34
C PHE A 101 10.97 4.31 6.83
N GLY A 102 12.03 3.98 6.12
CA GLY A 102 12.00 3.91 4.65
C GLY A 102 11.12 2.78 4.14
N ALA A 103 10.81 2.81 2.85
CA ALA A 103 9.95 1.80 2.22
C ALA A 103 10.51 0.37 2.31
N GLN A 104 11.81 0.20 2.49
CA GLN A 104 12.48 -1.09 2.69
C GLN A 104 12.10 -1.81 3.99
N HIS A 105 11.53 -1.08 4.96
CA HIS A 105 11.06 -1.64 6.24
C HIS A 105 9.57 -2.00 6.24
N THR A 106 8.82 -1.55 5.22
CA THR A 106 7.38 -1.77 5.11
C THR A 106 7.11 -2.93 4.15
N GLY A 107 6.59 -4.02 4.68
CA GLY A 107 6.10 -5.12 3.86
C GLY A 107 4.79 -4.74 3.18
N VAL A 108 4.65 -5.06 1.89
CA VAL A 108 3.38 -4.96 1.16
C VAL A 108 2.87 -6.37 0.91
N SER A 109 1.69 -6.69 1.43
CA SER A 109 1.04 -8.00 1.27
C SER A 109 -0.07 -7.91 0.24
N TYR A 110 -0.20 -8.92 -0.60
CA TYR A 110 -1.31 -9.08 -1.54
C TYR A 110 -1.96 -10.45 -1.29
N ASP A 111 -3.18 -10.43 -0.78
CA ASP A 111 -3.92 -11.60 -0.28
C ASP A 111 -3.10 -12.46 0.68
N GLY A 112 -2.47 -11.81 1.64
CA GLY A 112 -1.73 -12.45 2.74
C GLY A 112 -0.37 -13.03 2.34
N ILE A 113 0.18 -12.74 1.15
CA ILE A 113 1.54 -13.10 0.73
C ILE A 113 2.34 -11.83 0.44
N LEU A 114 3.46 -11.64 1.13
CA LEU A 114 4.30 -10.47 0.94
C LEU A 114 4.89 -10.43 -0.47
N LEU A 115 4.75 -9.27 -1.08
CA LEU A 115 5.39 -8.91 -2.33
C LEU A 115 6.87 -8.58 -2.11
N SER A 116 7.66 -8.67 -3.15
CA SER A 116 9.10 -8.46 -3.05
C SER A 116 9.61 -7.66 -4.25
N ASP A 117 10.45 -6.71 -3.95
CA ASP A 117 11.42 -6.15 -4.86
C ASP A 117 12.79 -6.28 -4.18
N ILE A 118 13.54 -7.31 -4.53
CA ILE A 118 14.84 -7.57 -3.89
C ILE A 118 15.91 -6.56 -4.34
N GLN A 119 15.73 -5.95 -5.49
CA GLN A 119 16.63 -4.95 -6.03
C GLN A 119 16.61 -3.67 -5.18
N SER A 120 15.46 -3.05 -5.02
CA SER A 120 15.30 -1.78 -4.30
C SER A 120 14.84 -1.96 -2.84
N GLY A 121 14.21 -3.08 -2.53
CA GLY A 121 13.56 -3.34 -1.24
C GLY A 121 12.24 -2.60 -1.04
N ALA A 122 11.75 -1.86 -2.05
CA ALA A 122 10.54 -1.04 -1.97
C ALA A 122 9.54 -1.43 -3.05
N VAL A 123 8.31 -1.75 -2.64
CA VAL A 123 7.24 -2.12 -3.56
C VAL A 123 6.50 -0.87 -4.04
N ASP A 124 6.36 -0.72 -5.37
CA ASP A 124 5.53 0.31 -5.99
C ASP A 124 4.05 -0.11 -5.89
N VAL A 125 3.29 0.59 -5.04
CA VAL A 125 1.86 0.29 -4.81
C VAL A 125 0.94 0.78 -5.89
N SER A 126 1.42 1.62 -6.81
CA SER A 126 0.63 2.10 -7.95
C SER A 126 0.27 1.00 -8.96
N ARG A 127 0.90 -0.18 -8.83
CA ARG A 127 0.69 -1.35 -9.71
C ARG A 127 -0.63 -2.08 -9.47
N TYR A 128 -1.29 -1.83 -8.33
CA TYR A 128 -2.46 -2.61 -7.91
C TYR A 128 -3.72 -1.78 -8.03
N ALA A 129 -4.75 -2.34 -8.68
CA ALA A 129 -6.03 -1.68 -8.82
C ALA A 129 -6.79 -1.61 -7.50
N LEU A 130 -7.42 -0.47 -7.23
CA LEU A 130 -8.32 -0.31 -6.10
C LEU A 130 -9.68 -1.00 -6.33
N ASP A 131 -10.06 -1.21 -7.58
CA ASP A 131 -11.42 -1.59 -7.97
C ASP A 131 -11.81 -3.02 -7.60
N ASN A 132 -10.82 -3.92 -7.42
CA ASN A 132 -11.00 -5.28 -6.90
C ASN A 132 -10.64 -5.45 -5.41
N VAL A 133 -10.37 -4.34 -4.70
CA VAL A 133 -9.99 -4.37 -3.28
C VAL A 133 -11.22 -4.48 -2.38
N ALA A 134 -11.15 -5.39 -1.40
CA ALA A 134 -12.10 -5.53 -0.31
C ALA A 134 -11.70 -4.68 0.89
N SER A 135 -10.41 -4.71 1.26
CA SER A 135 -9.86 -3.91 2.36
C SER A 135 -8.37 -3.62 2.17
N LEU A 136 -7.95 -2.50 2.73
CA LEU A 136 -6.56 -2.08 2.87
C LEU A 136 -6.27 -1.97 4.35
N ASN A 137 -5.24 -2.68 4.82
CA ASN A 137 -4.91 -2.75 6.24
C ASN A 137 -3.45 -2.36 6.43
N LEU A 138 -3.17 -1.47 7.36
CA LEU A 138 -1.81 -1.11 7.78
C LEU A 138 -1.62 -1.48 9.24
N ALA A 139 -0.81 -2.50 9.49
CA ALA A 139 -0.41 -2.91 10.84
C ALA A 139 1.02 -2.44 11.13
N VAL A 140 1.24 -1.77 12.25
CA VAL A 140 2.53 -1.16 12.61
C VAL A 140 3.07 -1.77 13.90
N GLY A 141 4.35 -2.17 13.87
CA GLY A 141 4.99 -2.83 15.02
C GLY A 141 4.71 -4.33 15.12
N GLY A 142 3.93 -4.90 14.21
CA GLY A 142 3.61 -6.33 14.18
C GLY A 142 2.21 -6.60 13.67
N ASN A 143 1.71 -7.79 13.95
CA ASN A 143 0.34 -8.22 13.68
C ASN A 143 -0.24 -8.84 14.94
N SER A 144 -1.48 -8.56 15.25
CA SER A 144 -2.22 -9.10 16.41
C SER A 144 -2.58 -10.58 16.26
N ASP A 145 -2.57 -11.10 15.04
CA ASP A 145 -2.78 -12.51 14.76
C ASP A 145 -1.48 -13.32 15.01
N VAL A 146 -1.61 -14.50 15.57
CA VAL A 146 -0.53 -15.47 15.72
C VAL A 146 -0.36 -16.36 14.50
N PHE A 147 -1.41 -16.50 13.68
CA PHE A 147 -1.45 -17.38 12.52
C PHE A 147 -0.94 -16.70 11.25
N ILE A 148 0.25 -16.08 11.34
CA ILE A 148 0.93 -15.35 10.28
C ILE A 148 2.22 -16.04 9.85
N SER A 149 2.75 -15.68 8.66
CA SER A 149 4.04 -16.15 8.17
C SER A 149 5.21 -15.52 8.95
N ALA A 150 6.37 -16.17 8.96
CA ALA A 150 7.57 -15.65 9.59
C ALA A 150 8.08 -14.37 8.87
N ARG A 151 7.89 -14.29 7.54
CA ARG A 151 8.24 -13.11 6.74
C ARG A 151 7.38 -11.89 7.10
N GLU A 152 6.10 -12.09 7.38
CA GLU A 152 5.21 -11.03 7.85
C GLU A 152 5.63 -10.55 9.25
N ALA A 153 6.00 -11.47 10.14
CA ALA A 153 6.51 -11.15 11.47
C ALA A 153 7.83 -10.36 11.44
N ALA A 154 8.65 -10.50 10.39
CA ALA A 154 9.93 -9.80 10.24
C ALA A 154 9.79 -8.30 9.89
N SER A 155 8.69 -7.87 9.29
CA SER A 155 8.49 -6.49 8.80
C SER A 155 8.21 -5.51 9.94
N ALA A 156 8.69 -4.26 9.83
CA ALA A 156 8.42 -3.19 10.81
C ALA A 156 6.96 -2.73 10.78
N ALA A 157 6.40 -2.68 9.58
CA ALA A 157 4.99 -2.47 9.29
C ALA A 157 4.58 -3.35 8.13
N VAL A 158 3.30 -3.72 8.04
CA VAL A 158 2.74 -4.48 6.92
C VAL A 158 1.52 -3.75 6.39
N PHE A 159 1.58 -3.38 5.13
CA PHE A 159 0.44 -2.89 4.37
C PHE A 159 -0.16 -4.03 3.57
N SER A 160 -1.37 -4.44 3.90
CA SER A 160 -2.06 -5.57 3.28
C SER A 160 -3.16 -5.09 2.34
N ILE A 161 -3.12 -5.57 1.12
CA ILE A 161 -4.15 -5.41 0.09
C ILE A 161 -4.92 -6.73 0.02
N GLU A 162 -6.16 -6.73 0.47
CA GLU A 162 -7.05 -7.88 0.39
C GLU A 162 -8.04 -7.68 -0.76
N THR A 163 -8.07 -8.62 -1.71
CA THR A 163 -8.96 -8.54 -2.87
C THR A 163 -10.35 -9.09 -2.55
N LEU A 164 -11.33 -8.77 -3.40
CA LEU A 164 -12.68 -9.27 -3.29
C LEU A 164 -12.71 -10.80 -3.40
N LYS A 165 -13.20 -11.48 -2.36
CA LYS A 165 -13.36 -12.93 -2.27
C LYS A 165 -14.82 -13.28 -2.05
N GLU A 166 -15.69 -12.79 -2.92
CA GLU A 166 -17.10 -13.17 -2.89
C GLU A 166 -17.26 -14.63 -3.30
N LEU A 167 -18.09 -15.38 -2.58
CA LEU A 167 -18.43 -16.79 -2.88
C LEU A 167 -19.94 -16.89 -3.12
N PRO A 168 -20.43 -16.52 -4.33
CA PRO A 168 -21.85 -16.54 -4.62
C PRO A 168 -22.39 -17.96 -4.50
N GLN A 169 -23.57 -18.11 -3.90
CA GLN A 169 -24.26 -19.40 -3.75
C GLN A 169 -24.96 -19.84 -5.05
N ASP A 170 -25.23 -18.87 -5.92
CA ASP A 170 -25.75 -19.14 -7.25
C ASP A 170 -24.59 -19.48 -8.22
N ARG A 171 -24.92 -20.09 -9.35
CA ARG A 171 -23.94 -20.38 -10.39
C ARG A 171 -23.97 -19.33 -11.52
N ARG A 172 -24.59 -18.18 -11.26
CA ARG A 172 -24.69 -17.12 -12.25
C ARG A 172 -23.36 -16.40 -12.40
N VAL A 173 -23.21 -15.78 -13.54
CA VAL A 173 -22.11 -14.86 -13.79
C VAL A 173 -22.43 -13.53 -13.12
N HIS A 174 -21.50 -13.07 -12.28
CA HIS A 174 -21.50 -11.72 -11.73
C HIS A 174 -20.39 -10.94 -12.41
N MET A 175 -20.72 -9.80 -12.97
CA MET A 175 -19.76 -8.99 -13.69
C MET A 175 -19.85 -7.53 -13.27
N THR A 176 -18.70 -6.90 -13.12
CA THR A 176 -18.59 -5.46 -12.91
C THR A 176 -17.70 -4.89 -13.99
N THR A 177 -18.19 -3.88 -14.67
CA THR A 177 -17.41 -3.11 -15.63
C THR A 177 -17.31 -1.67 -15.18
N GLN A 178 -16.17 -1.05 -15.38
CA GLN A 178 -15.96 0.35 -15.03
C GLN A 178 -15.15 1.05 -16.11
N LEU A 179 -15.51 2.29 -16.36
CA LEU A 179 -14.72 3.21 -17.17
C LEU A 179 -14.44 4.46 -16.36
N LYS A 180 -13.16 4.76 -16.13
CA LYS A 180 -12.69 6.03 -15.59
C LYS A 180 -12.08 6.86 -16.71
N PHE A 181 -12.33 8.16 -16.72
CA PHE A 181 -11.69 9.10 -17.62
C PHE A 181 -11.55 10.46 -16.93
N GLY A 182 -10.58 11.26 -17.37
CA GLY A 182 -10.32 12.52 -16.66
C GLY A 182 -9.28 13.39 -17.31
N SER A 183 -8.82 14.37 -16.55
CA SER A 183 -7.83 15.36 -16.94
C SER A 183 -6.54 14.69 -17.39
N PHE A 184 -5.78 15.40 -18.24
CA PHE A 184 -4.46 15.02 -18.74
C PHE A 184 -4.46 13.70 -19.53
N GLY A 185 -5.56 13.46 -20.29
CA GLY A 185 -5.70 12.28 -21.14
C GLY A 185 -5.85 10.96 -20.40
N TYR A 186 -6.28 11.00 -19.13
CA TYR A 186 -6.47 9.80 -18.34
C TYR A 186 -7.68 8.98 -18.81
N ILE A 187 -7.50 7.69 -19.04
CA ILE A 187 -8.57 6.72 -19.31
C ILE A 187 -8.19 5.36 -18.70
N SER A 188 -9.15 4.72 -18.02
CA SER A 188 -8.95 3.42 -17.37
C SER A 188 -10.23 2.59 -17.44
N PRO A 189 -10.37 1.70 -18.42
CA PRO A 189 -11.36 0.62 -18.42
C PRO A 189 -10.93 -0.49 -17.46
N PHE A 190 -11.89 -1.01 -16.69
CA PHE A 190 -11.73 -2.12 -15.76
C PHE A 190 -12.88 -3.11 -15.93
N ILE A 191 -12.57 -4.39 -15.80
CA ILE A 191 -13.55 -5.49 -15.81
C ILE A 191 -13.24 -6.46 -14.66
N TYR A 192 -14.30 -6.90 -14.00
CA TYR A 192 -14.25 -7.95 -12.99
C TYR A 192 -15.32 -9.00 -13.28
N TYR A 193 -14.93 -10.24 -13.33
CA TYR A 193 -15.78 -11.42 -13.54
C TYR A 193 -15.70 -12.32 -12.32
N LEU A 194 -16.86 -12.89 -11.91
CA LEU A 194 -16.97 -13.82 -10.81
C LEU A 194 -18.04 -14.85 -11.11
N GLN A 195 -17.71 -16.14 -10.92
CA GLN A 195 -18.68 -17.22 -11.07
C GLN A 195 -18.34 -18.40 -10.17
N SER A 196 -19.35 -18.93 -9.47
CA SER A 196 -19.26 -20.24 -8.82
C SER A 196 -19.58 -21.36 -9.79
N ILE A 197 -18.56 -22.09 -10.22
CA ILE A 197 -18.70 -23.24 -11.14
C ILE A 197 -19.39 -24.40 -10.44
N SER A 198 -19.12 -24.57 -9.16
CA SER A 198 -19.73 -25.59 -8.32
C SER A 198 -19.93 -25.04 -6.90
N LYS A 199 -20.61 -25.82 -6.03
CA LYS A 199 -20.72 -25.46 -4.60
C LYS A 199 -19.38 -25.31 -3.87
N ARG A 200 -18.29 -25.79 -4.47
CA ARG A 200 -16.95 -25.80 -3.87
C ARG A 200 -15.92 -25.01 -4.64
N VAL A 201 -16.20 -24.61 -5.87
CA VAL A 201 -15.23 -23.96 -6.76
C VAL A 201 -15.79 -22.65 -7.27
N THR A 202 -15.11 -21.56 -6.99
CA THR A 202 -15.40 -20.23 -7.50
C THR A 202 -14.19 -19.71 -8.25
N LEU A 203 -14.43 -19.10 -9.41
CA LEU A 203 -13.43 -18.42 -10.23
C LEU A 203 -13.72 -16.94 -10.25
N SER A 204 -12.67 -16.13 -10.17
CA SER A 204 -12.74 -14.71 -10.50
C SER A 204 -11.61 -14.31 -11.45
N ALA A 205 -11.88 -13.33 -12.29
CA ALA A 205 -10.90 -12.72 -13.17
C ALA A 205 -11.11 -11.21 -13.19
N ASN A 206 -10.02 -10.47 -13.23
CA ASN A 206 -10.10 -9.02 -13.42
C ASN A 206 -8.99 -8.53 -14.33
N GLY A 207 -9.20 -7.36 -14.92
CA GLY A 207 -8.20 -6.68 -15.71
C GLY A 207 -8.48 -5.19 -15.78
N GLU A 208 -7.41 -4.41 -15.79
CA GLU A 208 -7.44 -2.98 -15.98
C GLU A 208 -6.40 -2.56 -17.01
N TYR A 209 -6.73 -1.58 -17.79
CA TYR A 209 -5.78 -0.86 -18.63
C TYR A 209 -5.81 0.61 -18.28
N ILE A 210 -4.66 1.26 -18.16
CA ILE A 210 -4.53 2.68 -17.85
C ILE A 210 -3.71 3.34 -18.94
N TYR A 211 -4.26 4.39 -19.55
CA TYR A 211 -3.54 5.32 -20.37
C TYR A 211 -3.61 6.71 -19.77
N ALA A 212 -2.50 7.44 -19.76
CA ALA A 212 -2.45 8.83 -19.34
C ALA A 212 -1.34 9.58 -20.06
N GLU A 213 -1.64 10.77 -20.59
CA GLU A 213 -0.63 11.68 -21.13
C GLU A 213 0.18 12.34 -20.02
N ASN A 214 -0.43 12.58 -18.86
CA ASN A 214 0.18 13.21 -17.69
C ASN A 214 0.86 14.57 -17.98
N ASN A 215 0.45 15.27 -19.02
CA ASN A 215 1.02 16.54 -19.48
C ASN A 215 0.45 17.76 -18.73
N TYR A 216 0.24 17.61 -17.43
CA TYR A 216 -0.37 18.66 -16.60
C TYR A 216 0.48 19.94 -16.54
N PRO A 217 -0.17 21.13 -16.43
CA PRO A 217 0.52 22.39 -16.27
C PRO A 217 1.09 22.53 -14.84
N PHE A 218 2.23 23.20 -14.75
CA PHE A 218 2.83 23.59 -13.47
C PHE A 218 3.51 24.95 -13.59
N VAL A 219 3.84 25.58 -12.46
CA VAL A 219 4.56 26.84 -12.41
C VAL A 219 6.02 26.59 -12.07
N LEU A 220 6.89 26.81 -13.05
CA LEU A 220 8.34 26.81 -12.86
C LEU A 220 8.77 28.15 -12.25
N ARG A 221 9.47 28.09 -11.13
CA ARG A 221 10.03 29.29 -10.45
C ARG A 221 11.54 29.28 -10.54
N ASN A 222 12.09 30.39 -10.99
CA ASN A 222 13.53 30.64 -10.98
C ASN A 222 13.80 32.05 -10.47
N GLY A 223 14.14 32.18 -9.19
CA GLY A 223 14.22 33.45 -8.53
C GLY A 223 12.89 34.20 -8.59
N ILE A 224 12.89 35.39 -9.16
CA ILE A 224 11.70 36.22 -9.37
C ILE A 224 10.85 35.83 -10.57
N TYR A 225 11.41 35.07 -11.50
CA TYR A 225 10.73 34.67 -12.74
C TYR A 225 9.79 33.47 -12.48
N LYS A 226 8.60 33.55 -13.06
CA LYS A 226 7.59 32.49 -13.04
C LYS A 226 7.13 32.24 -14.47
N THR A 227 7.22 31.00 -14.93
CA THR A 227 6.70 30.56 -16.21
C THR A 227 5.71 29.43 -16.00
N ARG A 228 4.66 29.39 -16.82
CA ARG A 228 3.73 28.26 -16.85
C ARG A 228 4.21 27.29 -17.92
N GLU A 229 4.55 26.09 -17.47
CA GLU A 229 5.08 25.02 -18.30
C GLU A 229 4.14 23.81 -18.23
N HIS A 230 4.34 22.83 -19.10
CA HIS A 230 3.65 21.55 -19.06
C HIS A 230 4.65 20.42 -18.84
N ARG A 231 4.23 19.39 -18.08
CA ARG A 231 5.05 18.16 -17.96
C ARG A 231 5.20 17.55 -19.35
N ASN A 232 6.42 17.27 -19.72
CA ASN A 232 6.77 16.56 -20.96
C ASN A 232 7.35 15.17 -20.59
N ASN A 233 7.47 14.29 -21.56
CA ASN A 233 7.98 12.94 -21.38
C ASN A 233 7.30 12.20 -20.21
N SER A 234 5.97 12.31 -20.08
CA SER A 234 5.19 11.87 -18.91
C SER A 234 4.14 10.80 -19.22
N ARG A 235 3.98 10.42 -20.51
CA ARG A 235 2.97 9.45 -20.94
C ARG A 235 3.19 8.08 -20.33
N MET A 236 2.09 7.44 -19.96
CA MET A 236 2.06 6.08 -19.41
C MET A 236 1.04 5.21 -20.13
N ASN A 237 1.42 3.95 -20.34
CA ASN A 237 0.53 2.86 -20.73
C ASN A 237 0.76 1.71 -19.75
N SER A 238 -0.26 1.31 -19.03
CA SER A 238 -0.17 0.24 -18.04
C SER A 238 -1.34 -0.71 -18.17
N GLY A 239 -1.11 -1.99 -17.96
CA GLY A 239 -2.16 -2.99 -17.89
C GLY A 239 -1.84 -4.07 -16.87
N HIS A 240 -2.87 -4.60 -16.24
CA HIS A 240 -2.74 -5.81 -15.44
C HIS A 240 -3.92 -6.74 -15.66
N GLY A 241 -3.68 -8.02 -15.41
CA GLY A 241 -4.68 -9.07 -15.40
C GLY A 241 -4.45 -10.03 -14.24
N GLU A 242 -5.56 -10.51 -13.68
CA GLU A 242 -5.55 -11.41 -12.54
C GLU A 242 -6.59 -12.51 -12.71
N LEU A 243 -6.22 -13.75 -12.38
CA LEU A 243 -7.10 -14.91 -12.30
C LEU A 243 -7.01 -15.52 -10.91
N ASN A 244 -8.15 -15.80 -10.29
CA ASN A 244 -8.23 -16.42 -8.98
C ASN A 244 -9.12 -17.66 -9.03
N VAL A 245 -8.71 -18.67 -8.26
CA VAL A 245 -9.47 -19.90 -8.03
C VAL A 245 -9.62 -20.11 -6.54
N TYR A 246 -10.84 -20.27 -6.08
CA TYR A 246 -11.17 -20.54 -4.68
C TYR A 246 -11.82 -21.92 -4.61
N VAL A 247 -11.24 -22.82 -3.81
CA VAL A 247 -11.74 -24.19 -3.64
C VAL A 247 -11.98 -24.48 -2.17
N GLN A 248 -13.20 -24.84 -1.82
CA GLN A 248 -13.56 -25.35 -0.48
C GLN A 248 -13.19 -26.84 -0.41
N THR A 249 -12.20 -27.19 0.43
CA THR A 249 -11.75 -28.56 0.66
C THR A 249 -12.42 -29.16 1.90
N GLY A 250 -13.70 -29.56 1.76
CA GLY A 250 -14.51 -30.01 2.89
C GLY A 250 -15.15 -28.86 3.69
N ARG A 251 -15.44 -29.12 4.98
CA ARG A 251 -16.08 -28.12 5.87
C ARG A 251 -15.06 -27.13 6.45
N ASN A 252 -13.83 -27.56 6.66
CA ASN A 252 -12.84 -26.85 7.47
C ASN A 252 -11.58 -26.48 6.68
N GLY A 253 -11.60 -26.59 5.36
CA GLY A 253 -10.43 -26.33 4.53
C GLY A 253 -10.72 -25.51 3.29
N LYS A 254 -9.72 -24.77 2.84
CA LYS A 254 -9.77 -23.98 1.61
C LYS A 254 -8.42 -23.95 0.89
N VAL A 255 -8.48 -23.91 -0.43
CA VAL A 255 -7.33 -23.66 -1.30
C VAL A 255 -7.63 -22.41 -2.14
N GLU A 256 -6.67 -21.53 -2.20
CA GLU A 256 -6.74 -20.31 -3.01
C GLU A 256 -5.55 -20.31 -3.97
N GLY A 257 -5.82 -20.12 -5.26
CA GLY A 257 -4.81 -19.97 -6.30
C GLY A 257 -4.97 -18.64 -6.99
N LYS A 258 -3.85 -17.99 -7.33
CA LYS A 258 -3.83 -16.70 -8.03
C LYS A 258 -2.71 -16.66 -9.06
N VAL A 259 -3.01 -16.11 -10.23
CA VAL A 259 -2.03 -15.73 -11.25
C VAL A 259 -2.24 -14.23 -11.55
N TYR A 260 -1.16 -13.49 -11.58
CA TYR A 260 -1.15 -12.05 -11.82
C TYR A 260 -0.11 -11.72 -12.88
N TYR A 261 -0.46 -10.81 -13.79
CA TYR A 261 0.45 -10.22 -14.76
C TYR A 261 0.27 -8.72 -14.82
N TYR A 262 1.37 -7.99 -14.90
CA TYR A 262 1.44 -6.53 -15.01
C TYR A 262 2.48 -6.13 -16.05
N ASP A 263 2.12 -5.14 -16.87
CA ASP A 263 2.99 -4.52 -17.87
C ASP A 263 2.79 -3.00 -17.82
N ASN A 264 3.87 -2.25 -17.68
CA ASN A 264 3.81 -0.79 -17.63
C ASN A 264 4.97 -0.18 -18.41
N ASN A 265 4.63 0.53 -19.47
CA ASN A 265 5.57 1.33 -20.25
C ASN A 265 5.31 2.80 -19.97
N ARG A 266 6.24 3.46 -19.32
CA ARG A 266 6.14 4.87 -18.94
C ARG A 266 7.35 5.65 -19.36
N LEU A 267 7.11 6.88 -19.80
CA LEU A 267 8.12 7.90 -19.97
C LEU A 267 8.36 8.55 -18.60
N LEU A 268 9.61 8.88 -18.30
CA LEU A 268 10.00 9.49 -17.03
C LEU A 268 10.24 10.98 -17.27
N PRO A 269 9.41 11.87 -16.68
CA PRO A 269 9.52 13.29 -16.96
C PRO A 269 10.74 13.96 -16.31
N GLY A 270 11.49 13.25 -15.44
CA GLY A 270 12.65 13.78 -14.77
C GLY A 270 12.37 14.97 -13.85
N ILE A 271 13.43 15.55 -13.29
CA ILE A 271 13.35 16.75 -12.45
C ILE A 271 13.09 17.99 -13.30
N VAL A 272 12.27 18.90 -12.79
CA VAL A 272 12.00 20.18 -13.42
C VAL A 272 13.08 21.20 -13.03
N LYS A 273 13.91 21.58 -13.99
CA LYS A 273 14.92 22.63 -13.83
C LYS A 273 14.83 23.61 -15.00
N LEU A 274 15.19 24.86 -14.71
CA LEU A 274 15.36 25.85 -15.79
C LEU A 274 16.37 25.33 -16.81
N TYR A 275 16.09 25.52 -18.10
CA TYR A 275 16.91 25.06 -19.23
C TYR A 275 16.92 23.54 -19.49
N ASN A 276 16.37 22.69 -18.63
CA ASN A 276 16.26 21.25 -18.91
C ASN A 276 14.89 20.93 -19.52
N LYS A 277 14.73 21.17 -20.81
CA LYS A 277 13.51 20.86 -21.58
C LYS A 277 13.62 19.53 -22.36
N ILE A 278 14.80 18.94 -22.39
CA ILE A 278 15.07 17.72 -23.13
C ILE A 278 15.14 16.57 -22.12
N ASN A 279 14.21 15.63 -22.25
CA ASN A 279 14.20 14.40 -21.47
C ASN A 279 13.88 13.23 -22.40
N GLY A 280 14.65 12.14 -22.30
CA GLY A 280 14.49 10.94 -23.10
C GLY A 280 14.42 9.66 -22.28
N GLU A 281 14.21 9.80 -20.96
CA GLU A 281 14.13 8.68 -20.04
C GLU A 281 12.84 7.91 -20.21
N SER A 282 12.92 6.59 -20.17
CA SER A 282 11.76 5.69 -20.16
C SER A 282 12.03 4.48 -19.26
N LEU A 283 10.95 3.91 -18.74
CA LEU A 283 10.97 2.73 -17.89
C LEU A 283 9.87 1.77 -18.33
N HIS A 284 10.24 0.52 -18.61
CA HIS A 284 9.32 -0.56 -18.91
C HIS A 284 9.42 -1.63 -17.82
N ASP A 285 8.40 -1.72 -17.00
CA ASP A 285 8.29 -2.68 -15.91
C ASP A 285 7.31 -3.79 -16.27
N ARG A 286 7.71 -5.05 -16.09
CA ARG A 286 6.86 -6.22 -16.21
C ARG A 286 6.97 -7.07 -14.96
N ASN A 287 5.84 -7.59 -14.50
CA ASN A 287 5.81 -8.46 -13.34
C ASN A 287 4.79 -9.59 -13.56
N ALA A 288 5.19 -10.81 -13.28
CA ALA A 288 4.30 -11.96 -13.27
C ALA A 288 4.52 -12.75 -11.99
N PHE A 289 3.43 -13.14 -11.33
CA PHE A 289 3.52 -14.08 -10.22
C PHE A 289 2.37 -15.07 -10.22
N ALA A 290 2.65 -16.24 -9.70
CA ALA A 290 1.68 -17.24 -9.32
C ALA A 290 1.80 -17.54 -7.84
N GLN A 291 0.68 -17.60 -7.13
CA GLN A 291 0.65 -17.95 -5.72
C GLN A 291 -0.45 -18.97 -5.42
N ILE A 292 -0.20 -19.78 -4.42
CA ILE A 292 -1.13 -20.77 -3.88
C ILE A 292 -1.12 -20.70 -2.36
N GLY A 293 -2.30 -20.79 -1.77
CA GLY A 293 -2.50 -20.91 -0.34
C GLY A 293 -3.40 -22.10 -0.04
N TRP A 294 -3.05 -22.86 0.99
CA TRP A 294 -3.89 -23.91 1.54
C TRP A 294 -4.02 -23.69 3.04
N GLN A 295 -5.24 -23.71 3.54
CA GLN A 295 -5.55 -23.59 4.96
C GLN A 295 -6.52 -24.67 5.35
N GLN A 296 -6.28 -25.30 6.50
CA GLN A 296 -7.10 -26.37 7.04
C GLN A 296 -7.16 -26.27 8.55
N HIS A 297 -8.31 -26.62 9.14
CA HIS A 297 -8.54 -26.76 10.58
C HIS A 297 -8.99 -28.17 10.92
N THR A 298 -8.66 -28.69 12.08
CA THR A 298 -9.27 -29.90 12.63
C THR A 298 -10.71 -29.63 13.04
N SER A 299 -11.53 -30.68 13.17
CA SER A 299 -12.95 -30.50 13.53
C SER A 299 -13.17 -29.99 14.95
N ASP A 300 -12.22 -30.20 15.83
CA ASP A 300 -12.17 -29.71 17.22
C ASP A 300 -11.51 -28.31 17.32
N GLU A 301 -11.06 -27.73 16.19
CA GLU A 301 -10.33 -26.47 16.12
C GLU A 301 -9.03 -26.43 16.94
N LEU A 302 -8.55 -27.58 17.43
CA LEU A 302 -7.33 -27.69 18.24
C LEU A 302 -6.07 -27.39 17.40
N TRP A 303 -6.05 -27.87 16.15
CA TRP A 303 -4.96 -27.65 15.21
C TRP A 303 -5.42 -26.96 13.95
N SER A 304 -4.62 -26.02 13.48
CA SER A 304 -4.79 -25.39 12.19
C SER A 304 -3.43 -25.29 11.49
N TRP A 305 -3.44 -25.44 10.17
CA TRP A 305 -2.24 -25.23 9.38
C TRP A 305 -2.55 -24.42 8.14
N LYS A 306 -1.54 -23.67 7.72
CA LYS A 306 -1.58 -22.81 6.54
C LYS A 306 -0.27 -22.99 5.78
N ALA A 307 -0.35 -23.44 4.54
CA ALA A 307 0.79 -23.51 3.64
C ALA A 307 0.60 -22.47 2.51
N LYS A 308 1.68 -21.76 2.17
CA LYS A 308 1.69 -20.76 1.10
C LYS A 308 2.89 -20.98 0.20
N GLY A 309 2.69 -20.82 -1.11
CA GLY A 309 3.74 -20.86 -2.10
C GLY A 309 3.58 -19.71 -3.09
N LYS A 310 4.70 -19.15 -3.58
CA LYS A 310 4.70 -18.10 -4.60
C LYS A 310 5.93 -18.22 -5.47
N PHE A 311 5.76 -18.04 -6.76
CA PHE A 311 6.83 -17.76 -7.69
C PHE A 311 6.59 -16.39 -8.32
N ASN A 312 7.60 -15.52 -8.28
CA ASN A 312 7.56 -14.19 -8.86
C ASN A 312 8.70 -14.01 -9.86
N TRP A 313 8.37 -13.46 -11.01
CA TRP A 313 9.31 -12.96 -12.00
C TRP A 313 9.02 -11.49 -12.26
N SER A 314 10.06 -10.67 -12.33
CA SER A 314 9.94 -9.28 -12.76
C SER A 314 11.11 -8.87 -13.65
N SER A 315 10.83 -7.94 -14.54
CA SER A 315 11.79 -7.33 -15.45
C SER A 315 11.58 -5.83 -15.46
N SER A 316 12.68 -5.08 -15.41
CA SER A 316 12.69 -3.62 -15.49
C SER A 316 13.71 -3.19 -16.52
N SER A 317 13.29 -2.42 -17.52
CA SER A 317 14.14 -1.91 -18.61
C SER A 317 14.16 -0.40 -18.54
N TYR A 318 15.28 0.16 -18.14
CA TYR A 318 15.51 1.61 -18.11
C TYR A 318 16.28 2.04 -19.35
N ARG A 319 15.86 3.11 -19.99
CA ARG A 319 16.47 3.73 -21.15
C ARG A 319 16.60 5.23 -20.93
N ASP A 320 17.79 5.78 -21.16
CA ASP A 320 18.01 7.23 -21.24
C ASP A 320 18.76 7.55 -22.52
N LYS A 321 18.11 8.24 -23.44
CA LYS A 321 18.67 8.62 -24.75
C LYS A 321 19.67 9.76 -24.66
N TYR A 322 19.65 10.53 -23.57
CA TYR A 322 20.44 11.74 -23.38
C TYR A 322 21.39 11.62 -22.18
N TYR A 323 21.73 10.39 -21.78
CA TYR A 323 22.70 10.17 -20.73
C TYR A 323 24.07 10.72 -21.16
N PRO A 324 24.81 11.44 -20.28
CA PRO A 324 26.09 12.03 -20.65
C PRO A 324 27.07 10.99 -21.21
N ASN A 325 27.57 11.25 -22.41
CA ASN A 325 28.57 10.48 -23.15
C ASN A 325 28.12 9.13 -23.76
N ALA A 326 26.91 8.64 -23.50
CA ALA A 326 26.40 7.42 -24.13
C ALA A 326 24.87 7.29 -23.94
N VAL A 327 24.22 6.41 -24.70
CA VAL A 327 22.85 5.96 -24.39
C VAL A 327 22.95 4.98 -23.22
N MET A 328 22.26 5.29 -22.11
CA MET A 328 22.13 4.32 -21.03
C MET A 328 20.98 3.37 -21.32
N ASP A 329 21.28 2.10 -21.34
CA ASP A 329 20.35 1.00 -21.58
C ASP A 329 20.65 -0.09 -20.55
N ALA A 330 19.75 -0.26 -19.57
CA ALA A 330 19.91 -1.17 -18.46
C ALA A 330 18.67 -2.03 -18.25
N ASP A 331 18.83 -3.31 -18.42
CA ASP A 331 17.81 -4.31 -18.14
C ASP A 331 18.12 -5.06 -16.85
N TYR A 332 17.10 -5.29 -16.03
CA TYR A 332 17.19 -6.04 -14.79
C TYR A 332 16.13 -7.14 -14.76
N TRP A 333 16.50 -8.31 -14.23
CA TRP A 333 15.59 -9.45 -14.05
C TRP A 333 15.67 -9.97 -12.63
N GLN A 334 14.53 -10.02 -11.96
CA GLN A 334 14.40 -10.55 -10.60
C GLN A 334 13.57 -11.83 -10.60
N ARG A 335 13.93 -12.77 -9.74
CA ARG A 335 13.14 -13.98 -9.47
C ARG A 335 13.07 -14.23 -7.98
N GLU A 336 11.89 -14.60 -7.52
CA GLU A 336 11.64 -15.03 -6.15
C GLU A 336 10.89 -16.36 -6.17
N ALA A 337 11.35 -17.34 -5.40
CA ALA A 337 10.58 -18.50 -4.99
C ALA A 337 10.36 -18.42 -3.48
N TYR A 338 9.13 -18.55 -3.04
CA TYR A 338 8.71 -18.44 -1.64
C TYR A 338 7.86 -19.63 -1.24
N GLY A 339 8.16 -20.19 -0.07
CA GLY A 339 7.37 -21.22 0.59
C GLY A 339 7.23 -20.91 2.09
N SER A 340 6.05 -21.12 2.63
CA SER A 340 5.71 -20.90 4.05
C SER A 340 4.82 -22.01 4.59
N LEU A 341 5.10 -22.46 5.78
CA LEU A 341 4.25 -23.35 6.56
C LEU A 341 4.02 -22.74 7.94
N THR A 342 2.77 -22.53 8.31
CA THR A 342 2.36 -22.04 9.62
C THR A 342 1.48 -23.09 10.31
N LEU A 343 1.84 -23.46 11.52
CA LEU A 343 1.10 -24.37 12.39
C LEU A 343 0.55 -23.57 13.57
N LEU A 344 -0.71 -23.79 13.92
CA LEU A 344 -1.37 -23.16 15.05
C LEU A 344 -1.95 -24.27 15.95
N PHE A 345 -1.66 -24.18 17.23
CA PHE A 345 -2.16 -25.06 18.27
C PHE A 345 -2.92 -24.24 19.33
N CYS A 346 -4.19 -24.57 19.54
CA CYS A 346 -5.08 -23.89 20.49
C CYS A 346 -5.54 -24.86 21.57
N PRO A 347 -4.70 -25.15 22.60
CA PRO A 347 -5.05 -26.11 23.67
C PRO A 347 -6.22 -25.66 24.54
N SER A 348 -6.55 -24.38 24.52
CA SER A 348 -7.70 -23.79 25.22
C SER A 348 -8.09 -22.46 24.57
N ASP A 349 -9.27 -21.97 24.91
CA ASP A 349 -9.75 -20.65 24.48
C ASP A 349 -8.85 -19.48 24.94
N LYS A 350 -7.96 -19.75 25.92
CA LYS A 350 -7.08 -18.72 26.49
C LYS A 350 -5.69 -18.72 25.88
N VAL A 351 -5.22 -19.82 25.33
CA VAL A 351 -3.84 -20.01 24.88
C VAL A 351 -3.82 -20.43 23.42
N SER A 352 -3.05 -19.70 22.61
CA SER A 352 -2.76 -20.08 21.23
C SER A 352 -1.25 -20.04 21.02
N VAL A 353 -0.70 -21.09 20.46
CA VAL A 353 0.73 -21.23 20.13
C VAL A 353 0.85 -21.44 18.63
N SER A 354 1.70 -20.65 17.97
CA SER A 354 1.94 -20.81 16.54
C SER A 354 3.42 -20.89 16.23
N TYR A 355 3.76 -21.79 15.33
CA TYR A 355 5.08 -21.85 14.70
C TYR A 355 4.94 -21.61 13.21
N ALA A 356 5.77 -20.72 12.64
CA ALA A 356 5.86 -20.52 11.19
C ALA A 356 7.30 -20.62 10.72
N GLY A 357 7.51 -21.35 9.61
CA GLY A 357 8.77 -21.48 8.92
C GLY A 357 8.63 -21.02 7.46
N ASP A 358 9.49 -20.10 7.02
CA ASP A 358 9.49 -19.53 5.68
C ASP A 358 10.85 -19.75 5.01
N TYR A 359 10.81 -20.11 3.73
CA TYR A 359 11.98 -20.15 2.85
C TYR A 359 11.76 -19.21 1.68
N ILE A 360 12.79 -18.41 1.37
CA ILE A 360 12.78 -17.46 0.27
C ILE A 360 14.08 -17.59 -0.51
N PHE A 361 13.96 -17.78 -1.81
CA PHE A 361 15.07 -17.68 -2.76
C PHE A 361 14.85 -16.44 -3.61
N ASN A 362 15.88 -15.58 -3.68
CA ASN A 362 15.88 -14.38 -4.51
C ASN A 362 17.13 -14.36 -5.41
N SER A 363 16.96 -13.89 -6.65
CA SER A 363 18.08 -13.63 -7.56
C SER A 363 17.84 -12.38 -8.39
N LEU A 364 18.93 -11.68 -8.71
CA LEU A 364 18.96 -10.51 -9.59
C LEU A 364 20.01 -10.73 -10.68
N ASN A 365 19.64 -10.44 -11.92
CA ASN A 365 20.55 -10.36 -13.06
C ASN A 365 20.38 -9.00 -13.73
N SER A 366 21.41 -8.51 -14.41
CA SER A 366 21.35 -7.31 -15.23
C SER A 366 22.03 -7.50 -16.58
N SER A 367 21.79 -6.58 -17.51
CA SER A 367 22.50 -6.49 -18.79
C SER A 367 23.84 -5.74 -18.68
N LEU A 368 24.16 -5.19 -17.50
CA LEU A 368 25.36 -4.40 -17.29
C LEU A 368 26.63 -5.28 -17.28
N ASP A 369 27.75 -4.75 -17.76
CA ASP A 369 29.04 -5.47 -17.74
C ASP A 369 29.48 -5.81 -16.32
N THR A 370 29.08 -5.00 -15.35
CA THR A 370 29.35 -5.20 -13.92
C THR A 370 28.36 -6.15 -13.24
N ASP A 371 27.60 -6.97 -14.00
CA ASP A 371 26.58 -7.87 -13.47
C ASP A 371 27.19 -8.97 -12.59
N VAL A 372 27.06 -8.80 -11.28
CA VAL A 372 27.53 -9.73 -10.25
C VAL A 372 26.65 -10.97 -10.13
N ARG A 373 25.40 -10.90 -10.57
CA ARG A 373 24.35 -11.95 -10.46
C ARG A 373 24.18 -12.47 -9.03
N PRO A 374 23.84 -11.58 -8.08
CA PRO A 374 23.67 -11.98 -6.70
C PRO A 374 22.42 -12.85 -6.52
N PHE A 375 22.52 -13.76 -5.54
CA PHE A 375 21.36 -14.51 -5.08
C PHE A 375 21.43 -14.73 -3.56
N ARG A 376 20.26 -14.93 -2.97
CA ARG A 376 20.10 -15.05 -1.51
C ARG A 376 19.12 -16.16 -1.17
N HIS A 377 19.51 -17.02 -0.23
CA HIS A 377 18.60 -17.93 0.46
C HIS A 377 18.29 -17.34 1.83
N THR A 378 17.00 -17.21 2.15
CA THR A 378 16.56 -16.68 3.44
C THR A 378 15.69 -17.70 4.13
N PHE A 379 16.01 -18.01 5.38
CA PHE A 379 15.23 -18.87 6.26
C PHE A 379 14.75 -18.03 7.44
N LEU A 380 13.43 -17.96 7.63
CA LEU A 380 12.81 -17.25 8.74
C LEU A 380 12.00 -18.26 9.54
N GLN A 381 12.12 -18.21 10.87
CA GLN A 381 11.36 -19.08 11.77
C GLN A 381 10.80 -18.22 12.90
N THR A 382 9.51 -18.35 13.18
CA THR A 382 8.89 -17.61 14.28
C THR A 382 8.07 -18.54 15.16
N LEU A 383 8.22 -18.33 16.46
CA LEU A 383 7.37 -18.90 17.50
C LEU A 383 6.57 -17.78 18.14
N SER A 384 5.25 -17.93 18.19
CA SER A 384 4.33 -16.95 18.78
C SER A 384 3.47 -17.62 19.82
N VAL A 385 3.25 -16.95 20.95
CA VAL A 385 2.34 -17.39 22.03
C VAL A 385 1.41 -16.23 22.35
N LYS A 386 0.10 -16.49 22.28
CA LYS A 386 -0.94 -15.52 22.63
C LYS A 386 -1.72 -16.05 23.83
N TYR A 387 -1.85 -15.22 24.85
CA TYR A 387 -2.68 -15.47 26.01
C TYR A 387 -3.81 -14.46 26.06
N THR A 388 -5.05 -14.95 26.08
CA THR A 388 -6.25 -14.12 26.02
C THR A 388 -7.16 -14.44 27.19
N VAL A 389 -7.44 -13.45 28.00
CA VAL A 389 -8.45 -13.50 29.08
C VAL A 389 -9.39 -12.27 28.95
N PRO A 390 -10.54 -12.17 29.66
CA PRO A 390 -11.56 -11.14 29.46
C PRO A 390 -10.91 -9.80 29.61
N HIS A 391 -10.15 -9.18 29.79
CA HIS A 391 -9.63 -7.80 29.86
C HIS A 391 -8.17 -7.67 29.45
N LEU A 392 -7.50 -8.78 29.12
CA LEU A 392 -6.07 -8.77 28.86
C LEU A 392 -5.72 -9.70 27.71
N VAL A 393 -4.95 -9.20 26.76
CA VAL A 393 -4.31 -9.98 25.71
C VAL A 393 -2.80 -9.76 25.80
N LEU A 394 -2.05 -10.84 25.87
CA LEU A 394 -0.60 -10.86 25.79
C LEU A 394 -0.18 -11.61 24.53
N LEU A 395 0.75 -11.07 23.78
CA LEU A 395 1.34 -11.71 22.60
C LEU A 395 2.87 -11.61 22.67
N GLY A 396 3.51 -12.73 22.91
CA GLY A 396 4.96 -12.89 22.80
C GLY A 396 5.34 -13.54 21.47
N ARG A 397 6.38 -13.04 20.82
CA ARG A 397 6.88 -13.60 19.56
C ARG A 397 8.41 -13.53 19.54
N THR A 398 9.04 -14.56 19.04
CA THR A 398 10.47 -14.57 18.72
C THR A 398 10.66 -14.99 17.28
N LEU A 399 11.54 -14.28 16.57
CA LEU A 399 11.87 -14.53 15.18
C LEU A 399 13.36 -14.85 15.06
N TYR A 400 13.69 -15.97 14.42
CA TYR A 400 15.04 -16.27 13.96
C TYR A 400 15.14 -16.04 12.46
N SER A 401 16.15 -15.29 12.04
CA SER A 401 16.42 -14.95 10.66
C SER A 401 17.81 -15.41 10.26
N LEU A 402 17.94 -16.13 9.12
CA LEU A 402 19.18 -16.56 8.52
C LEU A 402 19.19 -16.16 7.05
N TYR A 403 20.20 -15.39 6.64
CA TYR A 403 20.40 -14.94 5.26
C TYR A 403 21.73 -15.49 4.77
N LEU A 404 21.70 -16.32 3.73
CA LEU A 404 22.87 -16.86 3.04
C LEU A 404 23.00 -16.13 1.71
N ASN A 405 23.98 -15.24 1.63
CA ASN A 405 24.26 -14.43 0.45
C ASN A 405 25.30 -15.11 -0.43
N SER A 406 25.13 -15.01 -1.74
CA SER A 406 26.08 -15.50 -2.72
C SER A 406 26.02 -14.68 -4.01
N ALA A 407 26.99 -14.83 -4.88
CA ALA A 407 27.04 -14.20 -6.19
C ALA A 407 27.68 -15.16 -7.20
N LYS A 408 27.25 -15.08 -8.47
CA LYS A 408 27.86 -15.90 -9.54
C LYS A 408 29.17 -15.31 -10.00
N ARG A 409 29.43 -14.03 -9.82
CA ARG A 409 30.63 -13.31 -10.22
C ARG A 409 31.02 -12.31 -9.13
N GLY A 410 32.34 -12.18 -8.88
CA GLY A 410 32.85 -11.22 -7.90
C GLY A 410 32.59 -11.57 -6.44
N GLU A 411 32.68 -10.56 -5.59
CA GLU A 411 32.49 -10.72 -4.14
C GLU A 411 30.99 -10.72 -3.78
N HIS A 412 30.64 -11.43 -2.72
CA HIS A 412 29.29 -11.45 -2.19
C HIS A 412 29.24 -10.86 -0.77
N ALA A 413 28.07 -10.32 -0.40
CA ALA A 413 27.79 -9.81 0.95
C ALA A 413 27.90 -10.95 1.99
N LYS A 414 28.21 -10.59 3.23
CA LYS A 414 28.34 -11.56 4.35
C LYS A 414 27.01 -12.23 4.66
N ASN A 415 27.06 -13.47 5.13
CA ASN A 415 25.91 -14.16 5.68
C ASN A 415 25.49 -13.52 6.99
N LEU A 416 24.18 -13.45 7.24
CA LEU A 416 23.60 -12.76 8.39
C LEU A 416 22.69 -13.71 9.16
N ARG A 417 22.69 -13.58 10.49
CA ARG A 417 21.77 -14.29 11.38
C ARG A 417 21.36 -13.43 12.56
N ARG A 418 20.09 -13.55 13.01
CA ARG A 418 19.59 -12.75 14.14
C ARG A 418 18.40 -13.36 14.82
N PHE A 419 18.32 -13.19 16.15
CA PHE A 419 17.11 -13.33 16.94
C PHE A 419 16.49 -11.97 17.19
N SER A 420 15.18 -11.85 16.94
CA SER A 420 14.40 -10.62 17.09
C SER A 420 13.15 -10.89 17.92
N PRO A 421 13.14 -10.54 19.22
CA PRO A 421 11.98 -10.71 20.09
C PRO A 421 10.97 -9.58 19.87
N SER A 422 9.70 -9.87 20.19
CA SER A 422 8.64 -8.87 20.33
C SER A 422 7.65 -9.27 21.42
N LEU A 423 7.08 -8.27 22.08
CA LEU A 423 6.06 -8.43 23.12
C LEU A 423 5.00 -7.36 22.93
N SER A 424 3.74 -7.74 22.96
CA SER A 424 2.61 -6.82 22.86
C SER A 424 1.56 -7.16 23.91
N ILE A 425 0.94 -6.14 24.45
CA ILE A 425 -0.11 -6.22 25.47
C ILE A 425 -1.27 -5.30 25.07
N SER A 426 -2.51 -5.78 25.27
CA SER A 426 -3.72 -4.97 25.23
C SER A 426 -4.51 -5.22 26.51
N TYR A 427 -4.89 -4.13 27.19
CA TYR A 427 -5.61 -4.16 28.44
C TYR A 427 -6.88 -3.30 28.38
N GLN A 428 -8.01 -3.86 28.76
CA GLN A 428 -9.30 -3.17 28.90
C GLN A 428 -9.57 -2.89 30.38
N PRO A 429 -9.39 -1.65 30.86
CA PRO A 429 -9.52 -1.35 32.29
C PRO A 429 -10.96 -1.42 32.81
N PHE A 430 -11.96 -1.18 31.96
CA PHE A 430 -13.36 -1.12 32.33
C PHE A 430 -14.22 -2.07 31.49
N SER A 431 -15.03 -2.91 32.15
CA SER A 431 -15.93 -3.84 31.44
C SER A 431 -17.10 -3.14 30.75
N SER A 432 -17.48 -1.96 31.23
CA SER A 432 -18.61 -1.16 30.72
C SER A 432 -18.21 -0.32 29.49
N GLU A 433 -16.92 -0.09 29.27
CA GLU A 433 -16.40 0.82 28.25
C GLU A 433 -15.50 0.06 27.30
N GLN A 434 -15.62 0.37 26.01
CA GLN A 434 -14.69 -0.14 25.00
C GLN A 434 -13.45 0.78 24.94
N LEU A 435 -12.71 0.78 26.02
CA LEU A 435 -11.44 1.49 26.18
C LEU A 435 -10.31 0.48 26.32
N TYR A 436 -9.30 0.57 25.45
CA TYR A 436 -8.18 -0.36 25.40
C TYR A 436 -6.86 0.40 25.46
N ILE A 437 -5.98 -0.02 26.36
CA ILE A 437 -4.61 0.47 26.48
C ILE A 437 -3.68 -0.58 25.89
N ARG A 438 -2.82 -0.19 24.98
CA ARG A 438 -1.90 -1.07 24.27
C ARG A 438 -0.46 -0.64 24.49
N ALA A 439 0.43 -1.60 24.68
CA ALA A 439 1.86 -1.38 24.69
C ALA A 439 2.57 -2.47 23.91
N SER A 440 3.60 -2.11 23.14
CA SER A 440 4.38 -3.11 22.42
C SER A 440 5.85 -2.72 22.29
N TYR A 441 6.69 -3.76 22.28
CA TYR A 441 8.10 -3.70 21.94
C TYR A 441 8.39 -4.68 20.81
N LYS A 442 9.22 -4.27 19.84
CA LYS A 442 9.69 -5.13 18.76
C LYS A 442 11.11 -4.79 18.38
N ASN A 443 11.96 -5.81 18.31
CA ASN A 443 13.27 -5.73 17.68
C ASN A 443 13.14 -6.10 16.19
N ILE A 444 13.64 -5.25 15.30
CA ILE A 444 13.55 -5.40 13.85
C ILE A 444 14.95 -5.49 13.28
N PHE A 445 15.13 -6.42 12.37
CA PHE A 445 16.38 -6.68 11.66
C PHE A 445 16.15 -6.59 10.16
N ARG A 446 16.89 -5.71 9.46
CA ARG A 446 16.83 -5.55 8.01
C ARG A 446 18.15 -5.85 7.34
N ALA A 447 18.18 -6.88 6.51
CA ALA A 447 19.33 -7.16 5.65
C ALA A 447 19.43 -6.14 4.52
N PRO A 448 20.65 -5.77 4.05
CA PRO A 448 20.82 -4.88 2.91
C PRO A 448 20.14 -5.44 1.65
N THR A 449 19.58 -4.54 0.83
CA THR A 449 19.01 -4.88 -0.49
C THR A 449 20.11 -5.18 -1.50
N PHE A 450 19.75 -5.70 -2.68
CA PHE A 450 20.76 -5.96 -3.71
C PHE A 450 21.30 -4.67 -4.32
N ASN A 451 20.49 -3.60 -4.44
CA ASN A 451 21.03 -2.30 -4.85
C ASN A 451 22.00 -1.72 -3.83
N GLU A 452 21.70 -1.83 -2.53
CA GLU A 452 22.59 -1.35 -1.48
C GLU A 452 23.94 -2.11 -1.50
N SER A 453 23.92 -3.41 -1.81
CA SER A 453 25.10 -4.26 -1.79
C SER A 453 25.86 -4.31 -3.11
N TYR A 454 25.19 -4.23 -4.26
CA TYR A 454 25.77 -4.61 -5.56
C TYR A 454 25.56 -3.61 -6.69
N PHE A 455 24.85 -2.47 -6.46
CA PHE A 455 24.65 -1.51 -7.53
C PHE A 455 26.00 -0.92 -7.98
N PHE A 456 26.25 -0.88 -9.28
CA PHE A 456 27.56 -0.59 -9.87
C PHE A 456 28.17 0.78 -9.51
N HIS A 457 27.34 1.77 -9.13
CA HIS A 457 27.83 3.10 -8.74
C HIS A 457 28.05 3.25 -7.23
N TYR A 458 27.27 2.56 -6.36
CA TYR A 458 27.28 2.82 -4.93
C TYR A 458 27.02 1.60 -4.04
N GLY A 459 27.05 0.39 -4.61
CA GLY A 459 26.88 -0.84 -3.83
C GLY A 459 28.11 -1.12 -2.95
N SER A 460 27.87 -1.70 -1.77
CA SER A 460 28.94 -2.16 -0.88
C SER A 460 28.57 -3.50 -0.25
N THR A 461 29.41 -4.52 -0.49
CA THR A 461 29.26 -5.87 0.07
C THR A 461 29.56 -5.94 1.58
N ASN A 462 30.17 -4.88 2.15
CA ASN A 462 30.56 -4.81 3.56
C ASN A 462 29.50 -4.22 4.50
N LEU A 463 28.31 -3.90 3.99
CA LEU A 463 27.24 -3.33 4.78
C LEU A 463 26.78 -4.24 5.91
N GLN A 464 26.59 -3.66 7.09
CA GLN A 464 25.94 -4.29 8.22
C GLN A 464 24.41 -4.16 8.10
N PRO A 465 23.64 -5.10 8.65
CA PRO A 465 22.18 -4.99 8.69
C PRO A 465 21.73 -3.84 9.59
N GLU A 466 20.65 -3.19 9.24
CA GLU A 466 20.01 -2.21 10.12
C GLU A 466 19.30 -2.90 11.29
N LEU A 467 19.44 -2.34 12.49
CA LEU A 467 18.80 -2.81 13.71
C LEU A 467 17.88 -1.72 14.24
N THR A 468 16.66 -2.09 14.60
CA THR A 468 15.70 -1.14 15.18
C THR A 468 15.05 -1.71 16.43
N ASP A 469 15.03 -0.92 17.50
CA ASP A 469 14.20 -1.15 18.66
C ASP A 469 12.98 -0.21 18.56
N GLN A 470 11.80 -0.79 18.48
CA GLN A 470 10.54 -0.08 18.32
C GLN A 470 9.67 -0.26 19.57
N PHE A 471 9.22 0.86 20.14
CA PHE A 471 8.31 0.95 21.27
C PHE A 471 7.04 1.68 20.87
N ASN A 472 5.89 1.16 21.25
CA ASN A 472 4.59 1.78 21.01
C ASN A 472 3.76 1.76 22.29
N LEU A 473 3.00 2.85 22.50
CA LEU A 473 1.97 2.97 23.53
C LEU A 473 0.72 3.57 22.87
N GLY A 474 -0.40 2.91 22.99
CA GLY A 474 -1.63 3.32 22.33
C GLY A 474 -2.86 3.24 23.21
N LEU A 475 -3.87 4.00 22.84
CA LEU A 475 -5.19 4.01 23.44
C LEU A 475 -6.23 3.95 22.33
N THR A 476 -7.20 3.05 22.45
CA THR A 476 -8.36 2.98 21.55
C THR A 476 -9.62 3.08 22.38
N TRP A 477 -10.50 3.98 21.98
CA TRP A 477 -11.81 4.16 22.58
C TRP A 477 -12.88 4.11 21.51
N GLU A 478 -13.94 3.35 21.78
CA GLU A 478 -15.11 3.24 20.92
C GLU A 478 -16.37 3.38 21.78
N SER A 479 -17.30 4.22 21.33
CA SER A 479 -18.55 4.45 22.07
C SER A 479 -19.65 4.92 21.12
N MET A 480 -20.88 4.53 21.47
CA MET A 480 -22.07 5.07 20.84
C MET A 480 -22.63 6.21 21.68
N LEU A 481 -22.43 7.44 21.22
CA LEU A 481 -22.89 8.64 21.86
C LEU A 481 -24.31 8.99 21.38
N TRP A 482 -25.18 9.37 22.33
CA TRP A 482 -26.56 9.81 22.07
C TRP A 482 -27.38 8.85 21.18
N SER A 483 -27.07 7.56 21.17
CA SER A 483 -27.73 6.51 20.37
C SER A 483 -27.74 6.76 18.84
N ARG A 484 -27.01 7.77 18.35
CA ARG A 484 -27.01 8.20 16.94
C ARG A 484 -25.62 8.44 16.38
N LEU A 485 -24.61 8.62 17.24
CA LEU A 485 -23.24 8.89 16.85
C LEU A 485 -22.36 7.74 17.34
N ASN A 486 -21.87 6.91 16.41
CA ASN A 486 -20.80 5.97 16.70
C ASN A 486 -19.46 6.69 16.55
N MET A 487 -18.64 6.70 17.59
CA MET A 487 -17.32 7.31 17.59
C MET A 487 -16.26 6.31 17.94
N GLN A 488 -15.17 6.33 17.16
CA GLN A 488 -13.94 5.60 17.43
C GLN A 488 -12.77 6.58 17.44
N MET A 489 -11.96 6.52 18.47
CA MET A 489 -10.73 7.31 18.62
C MET A 489 -9.56 6.38 18.91
N THR A 490 -8.46 6.60 18.21
CA THR A 490 -7.20 5.89 18.46
C THR A 490 -6.09 6.92 18.59
N LEU A 491 -5.31 6.82 19.66
CA LEU A 491 -4.13 7.65 19.92
C LEU A 491 -2.93 6.71 20.16
N ASP A 492 -1.90 6.82 19.33
CA ASP A 492 -0.70 6.01 19.41
C ASP A 492 0.55 6.89 19.50
N GLY A 493 1.37 6.67 20.50
CA GLY A 493 2.72 7.23 20.63
C GLY A 493 3.78 6.18 20.30
N TYR A 494 4.89 6.58 19.70
CA TYR A 494 5.96 5.66 19.35
C TYR A 494 7.36 6.25 19.53
N LEU A 495 8.33 5.35 19.72
CA LEU A 495 9.75 5.64 19.78
C LEU A 495 10.51 4.52 19.06
N ASN A 496 11.27 4.86 18.02
CA ASN A 496 12.07 3.95 17.22
C ASN A 496 13.53 4.36 17.28
N HIS A 497 14.41 3.46 17.70
CA HIS A 497 15.86 3.64 17.69
C HIS A 497 16.47 2.80 16.59
N VAL A 498 16.97 3.42 15.53
CA VAL A 498 17.62 2.76 14.41
C VAL A 498 19.14 2.85 14.55
N LYS A 499 19.82 1.72 14.49
CA LYS A 499 21.29 1.61 14.48
C LYS A 499 21.75 1.08 13.12
N ASP A 500 22.97 1.43 12.73
CA ASP A 500 23.60 0.98 11.48
C ASP A 500 22.76 1.29 10.23
N LYS A 501 22.10 2.46 10.24
CA LYS A 501 21.25 2.87 9.12
C LYS A 501 22.09 2.97 7.84
N ILE A 502 21.60 2.34 6.77
CA ILE A 502 22.23 2.37 5.46
C ILE A 502 21.81 3.65 4.74
N VAL A 503 22.79 4.45 4.31
CA VAL A 503 22.58 5.67 3.53
C VAL A 503 23.58 5.76 2.40
N ALA A 504 23.16 6.35 1.29
CA ALA A 504 24.07 6.69 0.20
C ALA A 504 24.80 7.99 0.52
N VAL A 505 26.12 8.00 0.46
CA VAL A 505 26.96 9.17 0.66
C VAL A 505 27.88 9.36 -0.55
N PRO A 506 28.27 10.60 -0.92
CA PRO A 506 29.25 10.83 -1.95
C PRO A 506 30.62 10.31 -1.49
N TYR A 507 31.20 9.38 -2.25
CA TYR A 507 32.57 8.92 -2.06
C TYR A 507 33.58 9.92 -2.64
N ASN A 508 33.25 10.47 -3.79
CA ASN A 508 33.94 11.60 -4.41
C ASN A 508 32.92 12.44 -5.22
N MET A 509 33.40 13.40 -5.99
CA MET A 509 32.54 14.31 -6.77
C MET A 509 31.64 13.58 -7.80
N PHE A 510 31.98 12.34 -8.18
CA PHE A 510 31.28 11.59 -9.24
C PHE A 510 30.70 10.27 -8.77
N VAL A 511 31.17 9.72 -7.65
CA VAL A 511 30.79 8.39 -7.16
C VAL A 511 30.15 8.47 -5.79
N TRP A 512 29.01 7.81 -5.65
CA TRP A 512 28.34 7.60 -4.38
C TRP A 512 28.60 6.18 -3.88
N THR A 513 28.58 5.96 -2.59
CA THR A 513 28.66 4.63 -1.98
C THR A 513 27.63 4.50 -0.85
N ASN A 514 27.15 3.29 -0.62
CA ASN A 514 26.33 2.97 0.55
C ASN A 514 27.23 2.65 1.73
N VAL A 515 26.95 3.29 2.85
CA VAL A 515 27.66 3.06 4.11
C VAL A 515 26.68 2.93 5.26
N ASN A 516 27.08 2.21 6.29
CA ASN A 516 26.38 2.26 7.57
C ASN A 516 26.81 3.53 8.29
N VAL A 517 26.05 4.60 8.14
CA VAL A 517 26.23 5.77 8.95
C VAL A 517 25.01 5.90 9.83
N GLY A 518 25.26 5.77 11.10
CA GLY A 518 24.42 6.44 11.95
C GLY A 518 23.36 5.77 12.71
N LYS A 519 22.98 6.56 13.69
CA LYS A 519 21.86 6.36 14.56
C LYS A 519 20.76 7.34 14.14
N VAL A 520 19.53 6.86 14.07
CA VAL A 520 18.35 7.69 13.81
C VAL A 520 17.32 7.40 14.89
N ASP A 521 16.86 8.48 15.54
CA ASP A 521 15.72 8.40 16.46
C ASP A 521 14.47 8.95 15.79
N ALA A 522 13.42 8.15 15.74
CA ALA A 522 12.09 8.55 15.27
C ALA A 522 11.11 8.47 16.43
N LYS A 523 10.46 9.60 16.75
CA LYS A 523 9.43 9.70 17.78
C LYS A 523 8.26 10.50 17.30
N GLY A 524 7.06 10.13 17.72
CA GLY A 524 5.86 10.82 17.32
C GLY A 524 4.61 10.29 17.98
N TYR A 525 3.50 10.89 17.62
CA TYR A 525 2.17 10.43 17.98
C TYR A 525 1.21 10.57 16.80
N GLU A 526 0.21 9.72 16.80
CA GLU A 526 -0.80 9.59 15.76
C GLU A 526 -2.18 9.60 16.41
N LEU A 527 -3.07 10.42 15.90
CA LEU A 527 -4.48 10.47 16.30
C LEU A 527 -5.33 10.09 15.10
N SER A 528 -6.23 9.13 15.29
CA SER A 528 -7.25 8.78 14.31
C SER A 528 -8.63 8.93 14.94
N LEU A 529 -9.52 9.59 14.23
CA LEU A 529 -10.92 9.82 14.63
C LEU A 529 -11.83 9.32 13.53
N ARG A 530 -12.83 8.54 13.90
CA ARG A 530 -13.92 8.12 13.02
C ARG A 530 -15.24 8.40 13.73
N GLY A 531 -16.20 8.95 12.99
CA GLY A 531 -17.52 9.21 13.52
C GLY A 531 -18.58 8.97 12.44
N ASP A 532 -19.65 8.25 12.81
CA ASP A 532 -20.80 8.01 11.95
C ASP A 532 -22.06 8.52 12.69
N TYR A 533 -22.63 9.61 12.18
CA TYR A 533 -23.80 10.27 12.77
C TYR A 533 -25.02 10.07 11.90
N ARG A 534 -26.02 9.38 12.45
CA ARG A 534 -27.33 9.19 11.81
C ARG A 534 -28.25 10.36 12.18
N MET A 535 -28.37 11.34 11.28
CA MET A 535 -29.28 12.50 11.48
C MET A 535 -30.74 12.05 11.49
N ASN A 536 -31.12 11.25 10.48
CA ASN A 536 -32.43 10.63 10.33
C ASN A 536 -32.35 9.42 9.37
N ALA A 537 -33.48 8.84 8.99
CA ALA A 537 -33.51 7.66 8.10
C ALA A 537 -32.95 7.92 6.69
N LYS A 538 -32.86 9.18 6.25
CA LYS A 538 -32.44 9.57 4.89
C LYS A 538 -31.10 10.30 4.85
N HIS A 539 -30.61 10.82 5.97
CA HIS A 539 -29.41 11.64 6.03
C HIS A 539 -28.44 11.10 7.08
N HIS A 540 -27.21 10.88 6.67
CA HIS A 540 -26.12 10.48 7.55
C HIS A 540 -24.85 11.27 7.23
N LEU A 541 -24.07 11.52 8.26
CA LEU A 541 -22.74 12.13 8.16
C LEU A 541 -21.71 11.12 8.63
N SER A 542 -20.68 10.88 7.83
CA SER A 542 -19.51 10.09 8.22
C SER A 542 -18.28 10.98 8.19
N PHE A 543 -17.54 10.99 9.27
CA PHE A 543 -16.30 11.74 9.42
C PHE A 543 -15.13 10.77 9.66
N VAL A 544 -14.02 10.97 8.95
CA VAL A 544 -12.76 10.29 9.20
C VAL A 544 -11.67 11.35 9.20
N GLY A 545 -10.85 11.36 10.25
CA GLY A 545 -9.71 12.25 10.36
C GLY A 545 -8.49 11.54 10.92
N SER A 546 -7.32 11.84 10.41
CA SER A 546 -6.04 11.39 10.94
C SER A 546 -5.06 12.54 11.04
N TYR A 547 -4.34 12.59 12.16
CA TYR A 547 -3.27 13.54 12.37
C TYR A 547 -2.03 12.80 12.89
N SER A 548 -0.86 13.17 12.38
CA SER A 548 0.41 12.62 12.85
C SER A 548 1.43 13.73 13.09
N TYR A 549 2.10 13.63 14.21
CA TYR A 549 3.33 14.36 14.51
C TYR A 549 4.49 13.39 14.51
N GLN A 550 5.57 13.69 13.77
CA GLN A 550 6.77 12.87 13.76
C GLN A 550 8.04 13.71 13.77
N ARG A 551 8.94 13.38 14.66
CA ARG A 551 10.30 13.91 14.66
C ARG A 551 11.29 12.78 14.44
N VAL A 552 11.95 12.80 13.29
CA VAL A 552 12.93 11.77 12.87
C VAL A 552 14.28 12.48 12.75
N SER A 553 15.17 12.27 13.69
CA SER A 553 16.41 13.03 13.79
C SER A 553 17.65 12.18 13.66
N ASN A 554 18.66 12.72 12.96
CA ASN A 554 19.98 12.14 12.89
C ASN A 554 20.66 12.21 14.26
N ARG A 555 21.16 11.06 14.74
CA ARG A 555 21.88 10.93 16.03
C ARG A 555 23.26 10.29 15.84
N THR A 556 23.79 10.32 14.63
CA THR A 556 25.02 9.63 14.24
C THR A 556 26.23 10.16 14.98
N ASP A 557 26.60 11.40 14.76
CA ASP A 557 27.77 12.03 15.33
C ASP A 557 27.44 13.47 15.74
N LYS A 558 27.74 13.81 17.01
CA LYS A 558 27.49 15.14 17.56
C LYS A 558 28.32 16.24 16.91
N LEU A 559 29.43 15.86 16.27
CA LEU A 559 30.32 16.81 15.59
C LEU A 559 29.85 17.18 14.19
N LEU A 560 28.91 16.42 13.60
CA LEU A 560 28.40 16.70 12.26
C LEU A 560 27.33 17.80 12.27
N PRO A 561 27.32 18.69 11.27
CA PRO A 561 26.35 19.81 11.19
C PRO A 561 24.87 19.37 11.09
N ASP A 562 24.61 18.13 10.70
CA ASP A 562 23.26 17.55 10.57
C ASP A 562 22.80 16.76 11.82
N TYR A 563 23.62 16.73 12.89
CA TYR A 563 23.23 16.14 14.16
C TYR A 563 21.97 16.79 14.74
N GLY A 564 20.99 15.98 15.11
CA GLY A 564 19.71 16.42 15.67
C GLY A 564 18.74 17.02 14.67
N LYS A 565 19.13 17.20 13.40
CA LYS A 565 18.26 17.69 12.34
C LYS A 565 17.26 16.61 11.89
N GLN A 566 16.10 17.07 11.39
CA GLN A 566 15.07 16.22 10.81
C GLN A 566 15.60 15.54 9.53
N ILE A 567 15.32 14.27 9.34
CA ILE A 567 15.64 13.55 8.11
C ILE A 567 14.84 14.16 6.93
N ALA A 568 15.50 14.24 5.78
CA ALA A 568 14.92 14.80 4.56
C ALA A 568 13.60 14.11 4.14
N TYR A 569 12.71 14.88 3.53
CA TYR A 569 11.39 14.46 3.02
C TYR A 569 10.39 13.99 4.09
N LEU A 570 10.68 14.12 5.36
CA LEU A 570 9.78 13.80 6.45
C LEU A 570 9.20 15.08 7.08
N PRO A 571 7.91 15.38 6.88
CA PRO A 571 7.26 16.53 7.53
C PRO A 571 7.09 16.27 9.02
N LEU A 572 7.06 17.33 9.82
CA LEU A 572 6.76 17.24 11.25
C LEU A 572 5.27 16.91 11.49
N HIS A 573 4.39 17.50 10.68
CA HIS A 573 2.94 17.35 10.83
C HIS A 573 2.32 16.89 9.53
N THR A 574 1.42 15.90 9.60
CA THR A 574 0.54 15.49 8.52
C THR A 574 -0.89 15.45 9.03
N LEU A 575 -1.83 15.81 8.18
CA LEU A 575 -3.26 15.82 8.47
C LEU A 575 -4.04 15.31 7.26
N SER A 576 -5.02 14.47 7.51
CA SER A 576 -5.98 14.03 6.50
C SER A 576 -7.39 14.05 7.11
N THR A 577 -8.37 14.52 6.34
CA THR A 577 -9.77 14.58 6.76
C THR A 577 -10.68 14.20 5.61
N SER A 578 -11.82 13.58 5.93
CA SER A 578 -12.90 13.30 5.00
C SER A 578 -14.23 13.48 5.72
N LEU A 579 -15.15 14.18 5.10
CA LEU A 579 -16.51 14.36 5.57
C LEU A 579 -17.47 13.96 4.45
N LYS A 580 -18.25 12.92 4.68
CA LYS A 580 -19.32 12.47 3.79
C LYS A 580 -20.67 12.91 4.31
N TRP A 581 -21.49 13.47 3.42
CA TRP A 581 -22.92 13.65 3.61
C TRP A 581 -23.67 12.71 2.67
N GLY A 582 -24.21 11.63 3.24
CA GLY A 582 -25.08 10.70 2.54
C GLY A 582 -26.52 11.19 2.59
N ASN A 583 -27.18 11.27 1.44
CA ASN A 583 -28.55 11.74 1.30
C ASN A 583 -29.27 11.06 0.11
N PRO A 584 -30.60 11.17 -0.02
CA PRO A 584 -31.36 10.47 -1.07
C PRO A 584 -31.03 10.89 -2.50
N TRP A 585 -30.40 12.03 -2.72
CA TRP A 585 -30.18 12.59 -4.07
C TRP A 585 -28.77 12.27 -4.59
N ILE A 586 -27.74 12.57 -3.79
CA ILE A 586 -26.35 12.41 -4.19
C ILE A 586 -25.46 12.33 -2.95
N ASP A 587 -24.55 11.37 -2.90
CA ASP A 587 -23.52 11.34 -1.87
C ASP A 587 -22.48 12.41 -2.17
N VAL A 588 -22.16 13.23 -1.17
CA VAL A 588 -21.17 14.31 -1.25
C VAL A 588 -20.04 14.01 -0.27
N VAL A 589 -18.81 13.96 -0.74
CA VAL A 589 -17.62 13.79 0.11
C VAL A 589 -16.69 14.96 -0.13
N VAL A 590 -16.38 15.70 0.92
CA VAL A 590 -15.30 16.68 0.94
C VAL A 590 -14.14 16.08 1.69
N HIS A 591 -12.98 16.10 1.09
CA HIS A 591 -11.78 15.54 1.70
C HIS A 591 -10.57 16.46 1.53
N GLY A 592 -9.58 16.29 2.37
CA GLY A 592 -8.36 17.06 2.29
C GLY A 592 -7.21 16.35 2.99
N GLU A 593 -6.02 16.57 2.47
CA GLU A 593 -4.77 16.06 3.01
C GLU A 593 -3.66 17.09 2.91
N GLY A 594 -2.72 17.03 3.81
CA GLY A 594 -1.61 17.97 3.76
C GLY A 594 -0.54 17.69 4.79
N CYS A 595 0.53 18.44 4.65
CA CYS A 595 1.65 18.37 5.58
C CYS A 595 2.33 19.72 5.77
N SER A 596 3.08 19.81 6.88
CA SER A 596 3.96 20.96 7.13
C SER A 596 5.12 21.04 6.16
N SER A 597 5.85 22.16 6.17
CA SER A 597 7.12 22.29 5.46
C SER A 597 8.12 21.20 5.89
N ARG A 598 9.00 20.84 4.96
CA ARG A 598 10.03 19.80 5.14
C ARG A 598 11.27 20.11 4.32
N TRP A 599 12.37 19.48 4.63
CA TRP A 599 13.63 19.66 3.93
C TRP A 599 13.82 18.57 2.86
N ALA A 600 14.35 18.94 1.70
CA ALA A 600 14.73 17.97 0.66
C ALA A 600 16.15 17.38 0.88
N THR A 601 16.92 17.93 1.84
CA THR A 601 18.27 17.45 2.20
C THR A 601 18.44 17.33 3.71
N ASN A 602 19.26 16.40 4.17
CA ASN A 602 19.55 16.24 5.61
C ASN A 602 20.35 17.41 6.18
N SER A 603 21.10 18.13 5.37
CA SER A 603 21.92 19.28 5.79
C SER A 603 21.11 20.55 6.03
N HIS A 604 19.85 20.60 5.61
CA HIS A 604 18.95 21.75 5.75
C HIS A 604 19.53 23.04 5.17
N TYR A 605 20.08 22.97 3.95
CA TYR A 605 20.56 24.17 3.28
C TYR A 605 19.40 25.10 2.91
N GLU A 606 19.66 26.38 2.99
CA GLU A 606 18.73 27.41 2.52
C GLU A 606 18.37 27.16 1.03
N GLY A 607 17.10 27.26 0.69
CA GLY A 607 16.59 26.93 -0.64
C GLY A 607 16.22 25.45 -0.88
N THR A 608 16.57 24.53 0.04
CA THR A 608 16.14 23.13 -0.05
C THR A 608 14.85 22.80 0.73
N GLN A 609 14.22 23.81 1.31
CA GLN A 609 12.97 23.66 2.05
C GLN A 609 11.78 23.56 1.07
N LEU A 610 11.05 22.47 1.14
CA LEU A 610 9.77 22.30 0.47
C LEU A 610 8.65 22.89 1.35
N LYS A 611 7.79 23.71 0.74
CA LYS A 611 6.65 24.31 1.43
C LYS A 611 5.65 23.25 1.85
N GLY A 612 4.95 23.51 2.95
CA GLY A 612 3.75 22.74 3.30
C GLY A 612 2.65 22.94 2.27
N TYR A 613 1.73 21.98 2.19
CA TYR A 613 0.59 22.04 1.30
C TYR A 613 -0.67 21.51 1.97
N TRP A 614 -1.80 21.86 1.37
CA TRP A 614 -3.11 21.33 1.70
C TRP A 614 -3.86 21.07 0.40
N ASP A 615 -4.00 19.80 0.03
CA ASP A 615 -4.76 19.36 -1.14
C ASP A 615 -6.19 19.02 -0.73
N MET A 616 -7.17 19.68 -1.33
CA MET A 616 -8.59 19.44 -1.09
C MET A 616 -9.24 18.82 -2.31
N GLY A 617 -10.19 17.93 -2.08
CA GLY A 617 -10.98 17.33 -3.14
C GLY A 617 -12.47 17.25 -2.79
N LEU A 618 -13.26 17.08 -3.85
CA LEU A 618 -14.70 16.90 -3.79
C LEU A 618 -15.09 15.67 -4.60
N THR A 619 -15.81 14.74 -4.00
CA THR A 619 -16.37 13.58 -4.68
C THR A 619 -17.89 13.65 -4.62
N LEU A 620 -18.52 13.48 -5.76
CA LEU A 620 -19.96 13.36 -5.94
C LEU A 620 -20.28 11.97 -6.49
N SER A 621 -21.20 11.23 -5.89
CA SER A 621 -21.57 9.92 -6.41
C SER A 621 -23.05 9.59 -6.24
N ARG A 622 -23.59 8.81 -7.19
CA ARG A 622 -24.97 8.35 -7.19
C ARG A 622 -25.10 6.98 -7.80
N ALA A 623 -25.76 6.08 -7.09
CA ALA A 623 -26.13 4.77 -7.60
C ALA A 623 -27.56 4.78 -8.14
N PHE A 624 -27.79 4.13 -9.29
CA PHE A 624 -29.06 3.97 -9.95
C PHE A 624 -29.33 2.47 -10.17
N GLN A 625 -30.54 2.03 -9.87
CA GLN A 625 -30.99 0.70 -10.24
C GLN A 625 -31.41 0.70 -11.72
N LEU A 626 -30.86 -0.21 -12.49
CA LEU A 626 -31.17 -0.38 -13.90
C LEU A 626 -31.64 -1.83 -14.12
N CYS A 627 -32.69 -2.05 -14.86
CA CYS A 627 -33.42 -3.33 -15.12
C CYS A 627 -32.79 -4.65 -14.58
N ARG A 628 -31.52 -4.90 -14.76
CA ARG A 628 -30.81 -6.13 -14.34
C ARG A 628 -29.54 -5.88 -13.54
N GLY A 629 -29.28 -4.62 -13.15
CA GLY A 629 -28.05 -4.31 -12.45
C GLY A 629 -28.06 -2.92 -11.81
N GLN A 630 -26.92 -2.49 -11.32
CA GLN A 630 -26.73 -1.20 -10.70
C GLN A 630 -25.68 -0.40 -11.45
N VAL A 631 -25.96 0.86 -11.74
CA VAL A 631 -24.99 1.84 -12.27
C VAL A 631 -24.61 2.80 -11.16
N LEU A 632 -23.32 2.94 -10.89
CA LEU A 632 -22.76 3.98 -10.03
C LEU A 632 -22.06 5.01 -10.93
N LEU A 633 -22.53 6.26 -10.85
CA LEU A 633 -21.85 7.42 -11.43
C LEU A 633 -21.08 8.13 -10.34
N ARG A 634 -19.84 8.50 -10.65
CA ARG A 634 -18.95 9.21 -9.73
C ARG A 634 -18.19 10.30 -10.48
N GLY A 635 -18.09 11.48 -9.86
CA GLY A 635 -17.24 12.58 -10.31
C GLY A 635 -16.35 13.04 -9.17
N ASP A 636 -15.06 13.20 -9.44
CA ASP A 636 -14.04 13.64 -8.49
C ASP A 636 -13.37 14.90 -8.99
N ILE A 637 -13.17 15.86 -8.10
CA ILE A 637 -12.34 17.04 -8.29
C ILE A 637 -11.19 16.92 -7.31
N LYS A 638 -9.95 16.88 -7.81
CA LYS A 638 -8.72 16.83 -7.02
C LYS A 638 -8.04 18.19 -7.03
N ASN A 639 -7.34 18.52 -5.97
CA ASN A 639 -6.65 19.80 -5.78
C ASN A 639 -7.57 20.99 -6.11
N LEU A 640 -8.73 21.04 -5.45
CA LEU A 640 -9.77 22.05 -5.67
C LEU A 640 -9.26 23.50 -5.54
N LEU A 641 -8.23 23.70 -4.73
CA LEU A 641 -7.60 25.01 -4.50
C LEU A 641 -6.52 25.36 -5.55
N ASP A 642 -6.28 24.49 -6.52
CA ASP A 642 -5.20 24.60 -7.54
C ASP A 642 -3.83 24.96 -6.93
N GLN A 643 -3.53 24.39 -5.76
CA GLN A 643 -2.28 24.66 -5.06
C GLN A 643 -1.11 23.99 -5.79
N GLN A 644 -0.07 24.79 -6.08
CA GLN A 644 1.17 24.27 -6.66
C GLN A 644 2.11 23.79 -5.56
N TYR A 645 2.37 22.49 -5.50
CA TYR A 645 3.21 21.87 -4.49
C TYR A 645 4.04 20.71 -5.06
N GLU A 646 5.00 20.25 -4.28
CA GLU A 646 5.90 19.14 -4.60
C GLU A 646 5.96 18.19 -3.40
N ILE A 647 5.84 16.90 -3.61
CA ILE A 647 6.12 15.88 -2.60
C ILE A 647 7.61 15.56 -2.61
N VAL A 648 8.18 15.35 -3.77
CA VAL A 648 9.61 15.21 -4.01
C VAL A 648 10.11 16.48 -4.70
N GLY A 649 11.23 17.02 -4.24
CA GLY A 649 11.79 18.29 -4.76
C GLY A 649 12.00 18.24 -6.25
N ASN A 650 11.58 19.28 -6.95
CA ASN A 650 11.59 19.42 -8.42
C ASN A 650 10.68 18.41 -9.17
N TYR A 651 9.73 17.79 -8.48
CA TYR A 651 8.65 17.01 -9.10
C TYR A 651 7.31 17.67 -8.74
N PRO A 652 6.82 18.62 -9.54
CA PRO A 652 5.55 19.30 -9.30
C PRO A 652 4.40 18.32 -9.37
N MET A 653 3.46 18.45 -8.44
CA MET A 653 2.20 17.70 -8.44
C MET A 653 1.19 18.35 -9.40
N PRO A 654 0.21 17.59 -9.90
CA PRO A 654 -0.86 18.14 -10.72
C PRO A 654 -1.65 19.24 -9.99
N GLY A 655 -2.00 20.32 -10.67
CA GLY A 655 -2.97 21.29 -10.22
C GLY A 655 -4.39 20.71 -10.20
N ILE A 656 -5.43 21.58 -10.23
CA ILE A 656 -6.82 21.13 -10.26
C ILE A 656 -7.05 20.14 -11.40
N SER A 657 -7.71 19.03 -11.07
CA SER A 657 -7.99 17.97 -12.05
C SER A 657 -9.34 17.30 -11.76
N TYR A 658 -9.92 16.73 -12.80
CA TYR A 658 -11.24 16.12 -12.80
C TYR A 658 -11.12 14.66 -13.21
N GLN A 659 -11.91 13.80 -12.58
CA GLN A 659 -12.05 12.39 -12.94
C GLN A 659 -13.51 11.98 -12.86
N PHE A 660 -13.97 11.23 -13.86
CA PHE A 660 -15.32 10.66 -13.89
C PHE A 660 -15.21 9.15 -13.97
N ALA A 661 -16.11 8.46 -13.29
CA ALA A 661 -16.22 7.01 -13.32
C ALA A 661 -17.67 6.57 -13.53
N ILE A 662 -17.84 5.60 -14.40
CA ILE A 662 -19.10 4.89 -14.63
C ILE A 662 -18.84 3.43 -14.31
N ASN A 663 -19.51 2.92 -13.28
CA ASN A 663 -19.41 1.52 -12.87
C ASN A 663 -20.76 0.85 -13.06
N TYR A 664 -20.78 -0.31 -13.70
CA TYR A 664 -21.98 -1.14 -13.91
C TYR A 664 -21.75 -2.52 -13.34
N LYS A 665 -22.62 -2.92 -12.40
CA LYS A 665 -22.63 -4.23 -11.74
C LYS A 665 -23.92 -4.96 -12.12
N PHE A 666 -23.80 -6.21 -12.64
CA PHE A 666 -24.95 -7.06 -12.96
C PHE A 666 -24.70 -8.53 -12.57
#